data_a0a3b6ed6bb8c2ac8fd51310a4f50c35
#
_entry.id   a0a3b6ed6bb8c2ac8fd51310a4f50c35
#
_cell.length_a   1.000
_cell.length_b   1.000
_cell.length_c   1.000
_cell.angle_alpha   90.00
_cell.angle_beta   90.00
_cell.angle_gamma   90.00
#
_symmetry.space_group_name_H-M   'P 1'
#
loop_
_entity.id
_entity.type
_entity.pdbx_description
1 polymer ?
#
loop_
_entity_poly.entity_id
_entity_poly.type
_entity_poly.pdbx_seq_one_letter_code
_entity_poly.pdbx_strand_id
1 'polypeptide(L)'
;MKKSVTSFIAVMLIIIFLGVTAVTGVYIPGGWTMPFRNTATSDTSATDTSDTSSTDSSADKADNTADSTDASADTSADSASTDSADTTDSGLKAIIPSVLDTDNGIRLGLDLVGGSRIVYEAEIPDGYDTNNLSDDMNSVQKVIRQRLTDKGFTEATVSLSGENRVTVEIPQITNPEEAVQTLGTTAQLTFLDADGKEWLSGSDIKKASYGYGNPTNGMSDQHYVEVQFTSEGQKKFAEATGSVAARTDGTNILYIMMDNQIISYPSVSEKIDNDSCVITGNFTRDSATELANLINAGQIPFSLKQVELRSVGPQLGADAMSSSLKAGLIGLVLVMLFMIIMYRIPGVVSCLALCFYMVIEALLFSLIRVNLSLPGIAGIILSIGMAVDANVIIFERIKEEMAAGKTVKSAIDSGFKRAFTAILDSNITTLIACGVLFFLGTGTIVGFATTLGIGVIVSMFTALTITHFLLRRMVDFHIRNPKAYGLRERKEEKKHFPILKNFKIFSGISVVLIVTGLVALILLPFGKNLFNLSIDFAGGTEMEFNMHTAVTQDIQTEVSDLFKDATGVDASSVTSSGDGNEDVLIRSTSIDSEQRAAVIDKMLKQYSLADTDILNNNDVSASVGSDLQRSAFICSILAILLMLVYITFRFELTSGLAAICCLVHDLLVMLSVYVLLQIPLDSNFIAAALTILGYSINASIIVFDRVRENLRTARKEPFEVIGEKSIWQTMGRTINTTLTTLFTIGMVYILGVPSLKQFTLPLIVGILAGGWSSVMLSTGLWGFFRKKFRRRRKI
;
A
#
# COMPACT_ATOMS: atom_id res chain seq x y z
N MET A 1 32.81 17.60 -31.92
CA MET A 1 31.47 18.20 -31.94
C MET A 1 30.41 17.29 -32.54
N LYS A 2 30.44 16.86 -33.83
CA LYS A 2 29.37 16.05 -34.42
C LYS A 2 29.02 14.80 -33.61
N LYS A 3 29.98 13.96 -33.20
CA LYS A 3 29.72 12.75 -32.39
C LYS A 3 29.10 13.04 -31.01
N SER A 4 29.41 14.18 -30.41
CA SER A 4 28.90 14.58 -29.10
C SER A 4 27.44 15.06 -29.19
N VAL A 5 27.15 15.84 -30.26
CA VAL A 5 25.77 16.28 -30.59
C VAL A 5 24.89 15.07 -30.88
N THR A 6 25.37 14.16 -31.72
CA THR A 6 24.64 12.93 -32.06
C THR A 6 24.34 12.08 -30.80
N SER A 7 25.30 11.92 -29.90
CA SER A 7 25.07 11.15 -28.65
C SER A 7 24.10 11.84 -27.70
N PHE A 8 24.11 13.19 -27.62
CA PHE A 8 23.16 13.93 -26.82
C PHE A 8 21.73 13.80 -27.37
N ILE A 9 21.59 14.00 -28.70
CA ILE A 9 20.32 13.81 -29.38
C ILE A 9 19.82 12.37 -29.22
N ALA A 10 20.69 11.36 -29.32
CA ALA A 10 20.33 9.97 -29.13
C ALA A 10 19.74 9.72 -27.71
N VAL A 11 20.35 10.29 -26.67
CA VAL A 11 19.79 10.16 -25.30
C VAL A 11 18.44 10.86 -25.18
N MET A 12 18.30 12.06 -25.76
CA MET A 12 16.99 12.76 -25.77
C MET A 12 15.93 11.95 -26.50
N LEU A 13 16.26 11.36 -27.65
CA LEU A 13 15.36 10.48 -28.38
C LEU A 13 14.99 9.21 -27.60
N ILE A 14 15.95 8.64 -26.87
CA ILE A 14 15.69 7.50 -25.98
C ILE A 14 14.71 7.91 -24.85
N ILE A 15 14.88 9.08 -24.25
CA ILE A 15 13.94 9.58 -23.22
C ILE A 15 12.54 9.73 -23.80
N ILE A 16 12.41 10.35 -24.97
CA ILE A 16 11.13 10.53 -25.66
C ILE A 16 10.53 9.17 -26.04
N PHE A 17 11.32 8.27 -26.60
CA PHE A 17 10.87 6.93 -26.97
C PHE A 17 10.38 6.15 -25.74
N LEU A 18 11.16 6.13 -24.65
CA LEU A 18 10.75 5.49 -23.40
C LEU A 18 9.51 6.17 -22.79
N GLY A 19 9.39 7.49 -22.88
CA GLY A 19 8.20 8.22 -22.43
C GLY A 19 6.96 7.84 -23.25
N VAL A 20 7.10 7.74 -24.56
CA VAL A 20 6.01 7.28 -25.44
C VAL A 20 5.64 5.83 -25.10
N THR A 21 6.63 4.92 -24.94
CA THR A 21 6.35 3.53 -24.57
C THR A 21 5.74 3.38 -23.18
N ALA A 22 6.03 4.28 -22.25
CA ALA A 22 5.37 4.29 -20.93
C ALA A 22 3.86 4.60 -21.07
N VAL A 23 3.50 5.51 -21.97
CA VAL A 23 2.10 5.91 -22.15
C VAL A 23 1.34 4.96 -23.08
N THR A 24 1.96 4.51 -24.17
CA THR A 24 1.28 3.67 -25.19
C THR A 24 1.37 2.17 -24.92
N GLY A 25 2.33 1.73 -24.10
CA GLY A 25 2.66 0.31 -23.95
C GLY A 25 3.34 -0.28 -25.19
N VAL A 26 3.77 -1.53 -25.11
CA VAL A 26 4.26 -2.35 -26.23
C VAL A 26 3.52 -3.67 -26.24
N TYR A 27 2.67 -3.87 -27.22
CA TYR A 27 1.83 -5.05 -27.40
C TYR A 27 2.30 -5.85 -28.61
N ILE A 28 2.42 -7.17 -28.49
CA ILE A 28 2.76 -8.06 -29.60
C ILE A 28 1.69 -9.14 -29.74
N PRO A 29 1.31 -9.51 -30.99
CA PRO A 29 0.42 -10.65 -31.22
C PRO A 29 1.08 -11.96 -30.78
N GLY A 30 0.43 -12.68 -29.90
CA GLY A 30 0.62 -14.06 -29.49
C GLY A 30 2.03 -14.65 -29.28
N GLY A 31 2.39 -15.00 -28.08
CA GLY A 31 3.31 -16.10 -27.83
C GLY A 31 4.61 -15.87 -27.06
N TRP A 32 5.00 -14.65 -26.70
CA TRP A 32 6.23 -14.43 -25.89
C TRP A 32 5.88 -14.10 -24.44
N THR A 33 6.38 -14.90 -23.48
CA THR A 33 6.30 -14.60 -22.04
C THR A 33 7.69 -14.26 -21.52
N MET A 34 7.82 -13.12 -20.84
CA MET A 34 9.05 -12.80 -20.11
C MET A 34 9.19 -13.69 -18.86
N PRO A 35 10.41 -14.20 -18.53
CA PRO A 35 10.62 -15.18 -17.47
C PRO A 35 10.45 -14.66 -16.02
N PHE A 36 10.09 -13.38 -15.82
CA PHE A 36 9.94 -12.75 -14.50
C PHE A 36 8.53 -12.27 -14.19
N ARG A 37 7.54 -12.61 -15.02
CA ARG A 37 6.16 -12.20 -14.79
C ARG A 37 5.48 -13.28 -13.94
N ASN A 38 5.19 -13.00 -12.67
CA ASN A 38 4.30 -13.81 -11.85
C ASN A 38 2.90 -13.77 -12.48
N THR A 39 2.63 -14.72 -13.35
CA THR A 39 1.27 -14.98 -13.82
C THR A 39 0.56 -15.80 -12.76
N ALA A 40 -0.10 -15.12 -11.83
CA ALA A 40 -1.22 -15.73 -11.12
C ALA A 40 -2.39 -15.77 -12.13
N THR A 41 -2.30 -16.68 -13.09
CA THR A 41 -3.41 -17.03 -13.98
C THR A 41 -3.75 -18.47 -13.74
N SER A 42 -5.01 -18.67 -13.39
CA SER A 42 -5.77 -19.91 -13.41
C SER A 42 -5.25 -20.93 -14.42
N ASP A 43 -4.58 -21.99 -13.95
CA ASP A 43 -4.46 -23.23 -14.68
C ASP A 43 -5.81 -23.97 -14.63
N THR A 44 -6.59 -23.81 -15.66
CA THR A 44 -7.57 -24.82 -16.05
C THR A 44 -6.84 -25.92 -16.77
N SER A 45 -6.56 -27.00 -16.09
CA SER A 45 -6.05 -28.24 -16.63
C SER A 45 -7.02 -28.80 -17.66
N ALA A 46 -6.61 -28.75 -18.92
CA ALA A 46 -7.16 -29.62 -19.94
C ALA A 46 -6.44 -30.98 -19.84
N THR A 47 -7.19 -31.98 -19.43
CA THR A 47 -6.81 -33.37 -19.49
C THR A 47 -6.69 -33.83 -20.97
N ASP A 48 -5.50 -34.25 -21.33
CA ASP A 48 -5.19 -35.00 -22.51
C ASP A 48 -5.96 -36.34 -22.52
N THR A 49 -6.70 -36.59 -23.61
CA THR A 49 -6.97 -37.95 -24.08
C THR A 49 -6.76 -37.96 -25.58
N SER A 50 -5.69 -38.61 -25.96
CA SER A 50 -5.45 -39.14 -27.30
C SER A 50 -6.55 -40.08 -27.73
N ASP A 51 -7.03 -39.98 -28.98
CA ASP A 51 -6.91 -41.08 -29.97
C ASP A 51 -7.40 -40.65 -31.36
N THR A 52 -6.52 -40.89 -32.24
CA THR A 52 -6.53 -41.31 -33.67
C THR A 52 -7.85 -41.36 -34.45
N SER A 53 -7.79 -40.86 -35.61
CA SER A 53 -7.95 -41.42 -36.97
C SER A 53 -8.93 -40.72 -37.92
N SER A 54 -8.34 -40.18 -38.94
CA SER A 54 -8.52 -40.39 -40.38
C SER A 54 -9.84 -40.03 -41.08
N THR A 55 -9.57 -39.31 -42.15
CA THR A 55 -10.18 -39.34 -43.51
C THR A 55 -11.44 -38.53 -43.76
N ASP A 56 -11.29 -37.56 -44.52
CA ASP A 56 -11.46 -37.42 -45.99
C ASP A 56 -12.78 -36.76 -46.48
N SER A 57 -12.54 -35.82 -47.37
CA SER A 57 -13.24 -35.44 -48.60
C SER A 57 -14.42 -34.49 -48.62
N SER A 58 -14.12 -33.47 -49.37
CA SER A 58 -14.88 -32.87 -50.52
C SER A 58 -16.07 -31.95 -50.22
N ALA A 59 -15.84 -30.73 -50.56
CA ALA A 59 -16.37 -29.92 -51.67
C ALA A 59 -17.95 -29.87 -51.76
N ASP A 60 -18.53 -28.70 -51.70
CA ASP A 60 -19.02 -28.06 -52.91
C ASP A 60 -19.54 -26.59 -52.68
N LYS A 61 -19.41 -25.89 -53.75
CA LYS A 61 -19.80 -24.47 -53.98
C LYS A 61 -21.30 -24.32 -54.14
N ALA A 62 -21.78 -23.09 -53.87
CA ALA A 62 -22.59 -22.21 -54.77
C ALA A 62 -23.21 -21.11 -53.94
N ASP A 63 -22.92 -19.88 -54.08
CA ASP A 63 -23.26 -18.86 -55.13
C ASP A 63 -24.77 -18.53 -55.20
N ASN A 64 -25.10 -17.31 -54.89
CA ASN A 64 -25.85 -16.32 -55.67
C ASN A 64 -26.47 -15.21 -54.79
N THR A 65 -26.00 -14.01 -54.94
CA THR A 65 -26.45 -12.82 -55.65
C THR A 65 -27.80 -12.21 -55.30
N ALA A 66 -27.70 -10.93 -54.90
CA ALA A 66 -28.45 -9.74 -55.32
C ALA A 66 -29.94 -9.65 -54.87
N ASP A 67 -30.49 -8.57 -54.51
CA ASP A 67 -30.43 -7.18 -55.01
C ASP A 67 -31.29 -6.22 -54.16
N SER A 68 -30.84 -5.01 -54.03
CA SER A 68 -31.43 -3.66 -54.12
C SER A 68 -32.65 -3.20 -53.34
N THR A 69 -32.44 -1.96 -52.83
CA THR A 69 -33.34 -0.77 -52.83
C THR A 69 -34.46 -0.71 -51.78
N ASP A 70 -34.82 0.36 -51.15
CA ASP A 70 -34.61 1.80 -51.21
C ASP A 70 -35.17 2.50 -49.98
N ALA A 71 -34.58 3.59 -49.63
CA ALA A 71 -35.01 4.79 -48.96
C ALA A 71 -36.28 4.88 -48.09
N SER A 72 -36.21 5.43 -46.90
CA SER A 72 -36.63 6.82 -46.63
C SER A 72 -36.47 7.17 -45.13
N ALA A 73 -36.11 8.40 -44.91
CA ALA A 73 -35.86 9.06 -43.64
C ALA A 73 -37.10 9.17 -42.74
N ASP A 74 -36.91 9.07 -41.44
CA ASP A 74 -37.50 10.08 -40.56
C ASP A 74 -36.77 10.21 -39.24
N THR A 75 -36.64 11.46 -38.83
CA THR A 75 -35.96 11.97 -37.65
C THR A 75 -36.76 11.74 -36.36
N SER A 76 -36.15 11.17 -35.33
CA SER A 76 -36.46 11.55 -33.94
C SER A 76 -35.29 11.19 -33.01
N ALA A 77 -34.80 12.23 -32.32
CA ALA A 77 -33.79 12.16 -31.27
C ALA A 77 -34.30 11.31 -30.10
N ASP A 78 -33.51 10.35 -29.67
CA ASP A 78 -33.61 9.86 -28.33
C ASP A 78 -32.23 9.41 -27.81
N SER A 79 -32.04 9.68 -26.58
CA SER A 79 -30.84 9.56 -25.75
C SER A 79 -30.09 8.23 -25.93
N ALA A 80 -28.85 8.33 -26.36
CA ALA A 80 -27.93 7.21 -26.41
C ALA A 80 -27.41 6.86 -25.00
N SER A 81 -27.90 5.78 -24.44
CA SER A 81 -27.16 4.97 -23.47
C SER A 81 -25.96 4.38 -24.20
N THR A 82 -24.77 4.74 -23.76
CA THR A 82 -23.55 4.11 -24.21
C THR A 82 -23.49 2.69 -23.67
N ASP A 83 -23.93 1.75 -24.50
CA ASP A 83 -23.55 0.35 -24.36
C ASP A 83 -22.02 0.25 -24.42
N SER A 84 -21.45 -0.22 -23.32
CA SER A 84 -20.07 -0.65 -23.27
C SER A 84 -19.85 -1.77 -24.26
N ALA A 85 -19.16 -1.45 -25.34
CA ALA A 85 -18.72 -2.40 -26.35
C ALA A 85 -17.90 -3.49 -25.65
N ASP A 86 -18.42 -4.70 -25.74
CA ASP A 86 -17.72 -5.97 -25.56
C ASP A 86 -16.40 -5.93 -26.36
N THR A 87 -15.30 -5.66 -25.69
CA THR A 87 -13.97 -5.72 -26.32
C THR A 87 -13.64 -7.19 -26.46
N THR A 88 -13.91 -7.72 -27.65
CA THR A 88 -13.28 -8.94 -28.16
C THR A 88 -11.82 -8.96 -27.77
N ASP A 89 -11.47 -9.95 -26.95
CA ASP A 89 -10.09 -10.34 -26.60
C ASP A 89 -9.23 -10.39 -27.88
N SER A 90 -8.62 -9.27 -28.20
CA SER A 90 -7.60 -9.20 -29.24
C SER A 90 -6.38 -9.86 -28.63
N GLY A 91 -6.01 -11.07 -29.06
CA GLY A 91 -4.91 -11.89 -28.56
C GLY A 91 -3.53 -11.23 -28.61
N LEU A 92 -3.45 -9.97 -28.24
CA LEU A 92 -2.27 -9.13 -28.09
C LEU A 92 -1.80 -9.21 -26.63
N LYS A 93 -0.68 -9.90 -26.39
CA LYS A 93 -0.03 -9.89 -25.08
C LYS A 93 0.85 -8.65 -24.93
N ALA A 94 0.63 -7.88 -23.90
CA ALA A 94 1.46 -6.73 -23.55
C ALA A 94 2.86 -7.22 -23.12
N ILE A 95 3.92 -6.75 -23.79
CA ILE A 95 5.33 -6.94 -23.35
C ILE A 95 5.64 -5.88 -22.28
N ILE A 96 5.27 -4.63 -22.54
CA ILE A 96 5.35 -3.53 -21.61
C ILE A 96 3.95 -2.91 -21.60
N PRO A 97 3.14 -3.14 -20.53
CA PRO A 97 1.83 -2.55 -20.44
C PRO A 97 1.94 -1.02 -20.36
N SER A 98 0.94 -0.32 -20.91
CA SER A 98 0.82 1.12 -20.69
C SER A 98 0.68 1.43 -19.19
N VAL A 99 1.24 2.55 -18.76
CA VAL A 99 1.03 3.06 -17.39
C VAL A 99 -0.45 3.39 -17.14
N LEU A 100 -1.19 3.70 -18.22
CA LEU A 100 -2.62 4.01 -18.19
C LEU A 100 -3.51 2.77 -18.32
N ASP A 101 -2.93 1.59 -18.54
CA ASP A 101 -3.65 0.31 -18.61
C ASP A 101 -3.87 -0.22 -17.18
N THR A 102 -5.06 -0.04 -16.65
CA THR A 102 -5.44 -0.47 -15.29
C THR A 102 -5.41 -1.99 -15.13
N ASP A 103 -5.65 -2.75 -16.20
CA ASP A 103 -5.76 -4.20 -16.17
C ASP A 103 -4.39 -4.88 -16.22
N ASN A 104 -3.48 -4.35 -17.04
CA ASN A 104 -2.16 -4.94 -17.28
C ASN A 104 -0.99 -4.10 -16.75
N GLY A 105 -1.20 -2.82 -16.45
CA GLY A 105 -0.20 -1.87 -15.99
C GLY A 105 -0.12 -1.72 -14.47
N ILE A 106 -0.12 -0.48 -13.99
CA ILE A 106 -0.09 -0.14 -12.57
C ILE A 106 -1.47 -0.43 -11.97
N ARG A 107 -1.52 -1.20 -10.89
CA ARG A 107 -2.74 -1.40 -10.12
C ARG A 107 -2.92 -0.26 -9.13
N LEU A 108 -4.10 0.32 -9.09
CA LEU A 108 -4.44 1.31 -8.08
C LEU A 108 -4.96 0.61 -6.83
N GLY A 109 -4.49 1.03 -5.67
CA GLY A 109 -4.97 0.54 -4.38
C GLY A 109 -6.38 1.02 -4.08
N LEU A 110 -7.07 0.35 -3.17
CA LEU A 110 -8.44 0.68 -2.76
C LEU A 110 -8.58 2.11 -2.21
N ASP A 111 -7.53 2.63 -1.60
CA ASP A 111 -7.42 4.00 -1.11
C ASP A 111 -7.38 5.07 -2.22
N LEU A 112 -7.25 4.66 -3.49
CA LEU A 112 -7.25 5.54 -4.66
C LEU A 112 -8.48 5.36 -5.56
N VAL A 113 -8.99 4.14 -5.64
CA VAL A 113 -10.16 3.82 -6.49
C VAL A 113 -11.44 3.86 -5.69
N GLY A 114 -11.33 3.73 -4.38
CA GLY A 114 -12.43 3.42 -3.48
C GLY A 114 -12.69 1.92 -3.44
N GLY A 115 -13.33 1.46 -2.38
CA GLY A 115 -13.65 0.06 -2.17
C GLY A 115 -13.35 -0.40 -0.76
N SER A 116 -13.40 -1.72 -0.53
CA SER A 116 -13.28 -2.28 0.81
C SER A 116 -12.27 -3.41 0.87
N ARG A 117 -11.50 -3.42 1.95
CA ARG A 117 -10.59 -4.49 2.34
C ARG A 117 -11.12 -5.13 3.62
N ILE A 118 -11.38 -6.43 3.56
CA ILE A 118 -11.89 -7.22 4.67
C ILE A 118 -10.84 -8.29 5.01
N VAL A 119 -10.51 -8.43 6.28
CA VAL A 119 -9.63 -9.50 6.74
C VAL A 119 -10.43 -10.41 7.66
N TYR A 120 -10.48 -11.68 7.28
CA TYR A 120 -11.05 -12.74 8.09
C TYR A 120 -9.95 -13.55 8.75
N GLU A 121 -10.14 -13.91 10.00
CA GLU A 121 -9.30 -14.85 10.75
C GLU A 121 -10.08 -16.14 10.98
N ALA A 122 -9.45 -17.26 10.64
CA ALA A 122 -10.04 -18.58 10.85
C ALA A 122 -10.06 -18.91 12.35
N GLU A 123 -11.22 -19.26 12.87
CA GLU A 123 -11.39 -19.79 14.22
C GLU A 123 -11.11 -21.31 14.19
N ILE A 124 -9.89 -21.68 14.48
CA ILE A 124 -9.41 -23.06 14.43
C ILE A 124 -9.95 -23.81 15.65
N PRO A 125 -10.73 -24.90 15.48
CA PRO A 125 -11.27 -25.66 16.59
C PRO A 125 -10.15 -26.33 17.44
N ASP A 126 -10.42 -26.52 18.72
CA ASP A 126 -9.51 -27.25 19.62
C ASP A 126 -9.33 -28.70 19.13
N GLY A 127 -8.08 -29.12 18.95
CA GLY A 127 -7.73 -30.46 18.47
C GLY A 127 -7.62 -30.61 16.95
N TYR A 128 -7.72 -29.50 16.19
CA TYR A 128 -7.50 -29.49 14.74
C TYR A 128 -6.04 -29.84 14.39
N ASP A 129 -5.86 -30.66 13.32
CA ASP A 129 -4.52 -30.99 12.80
C ASP A 129 -3.94 -29.82 11.98
N THR A 130 -3.06 -29.06 12.60
CA THR A 130 -2.41 -27.88 11.98
C THR A 130 -1.57 -28.19 10.73
N ASN A 131 -1.24 -29.46 10.48
CA ASN A 131 -0.52 -29.84 9.25
C ASN A 131 -1.38 -29.62 8.00
N ASN A 132 -2.70 -29.66 8.12
CA ASN A 132 -3.64 -29.46 7.01
C ASN A 132 -4.08 -27.98 6.86
N LEU A 133 -3.69 -27.11 7.78
CA LEU A 133 -4.17 -25.72 7.83
C LEU A 133 -3.90 -24.98 6.51
N SER A 134 -2.72 -25.17 5.92
CA SER A 134 -2.37 -24.52 4.65
C SER A 134 -3.29 -24.92 3.50
N ASP A 135 -3.65 -26.20 3.40
CA ASP A 135 -4.51 -26.72 2.34
C ASP A 135 -5.96 -26.28 2.55
N ASP A 136 -6.43 -26.27 3.80
CA ASP A 136 -7.75 -25.82 4.14
C ASP A 136 -7.90 -24.30 3.94
N MET A 137 -6.87 -23.51 4.30
CA MET A 137 -6.85 -22.07 4.00
C MET A 137 -6.84 -21.78 2.49
N ASN A 138 -6.14 -22.58 1.69
CA ASN A 138 -6.22 -22.50 0.24
C ASN A 138 -7.64 -22.84 -0.28
N SER A 139 -8.33 -23.77 0.37
CA SER A 139 -9.73 -24.08 0.05
C SER A 139 -10.67 -22.93 0.40
N VAL A 140 -10.49 -22.33 1.58
CA VAL A 140 -11.20 -21.10 1.99
C VAL A 140 -11.01 -19.98 0.96
N GLN A 141 -9.79 -19.76 0.51
CA GLN A 141 -9.47 -18.75 -0.51
C GLN A 141 -10.28 -18.99 -1.80
N LYS A 142 -10.34 -20.24 -2.26
CA LYS A 142 -11.09 -20.61 -3.47
C LYS A 142 -12.58 -20.40 -3.30
N VAL A 143 -13.15 -20.81 -2.15
CA VAL A 143 -14.58 -20.66 -1.85
C VAL A 143 -14.97 -19.18 -1.80
N ILE A 144 -14.20 -18.35 -1.10
CA ILE A 144 -14.45 -16.89 -1.04
C ILE A 144 -14.36 -16.27 -2.43
N ARG A 145 -13.37 -16.66 -3.24
CA ARG A 145 -13.24 -16.17 -4.61
C ARG A 145 -14.44 -16.55 -5.46
N GLN A 146 -14.93 -17.76 -5.34
CA GLN A 146 -16.12 -18.22 -6.06
C GLN A 146 -17.36 -17.40 -5.65
N ARG A 147 -17.59 -17.20 -4.35
CA ARG A 147 -18.69 -16.38 -3.83
C ARG A 147 -18.66 -14.95 -4.36
N LEU A 148 -17.46 -14.34 -4.42
CA LEU A 148 -17.29 -13.00 -4.99
C LEU A 148 -17.65 -12.95 -6.47
N THR A 149 -17.20 -13.96 -7.23
CA THR A 149 -17.53 -14.08 -8.66
C THR A 149 -19.03 -14.25 -8.88
N ASP A 150 -19.69 -15.10 -8.08
CA ASP A 150 -21.13 -15.36 -8.17
C ASP A 150 -21.97 -14.11 -7.83
N LYS A 151 -21.44 -13.22 -6.96
CA LYS A 151 -22.05 -11.92 -6.66
C LYS A 151 -21.68 -10.82 -7.67
N GLY A 152 -20.89 -11.13 -8.68
CA GLY A 152 -20.48 -10.18 -9.72
C GLY A 152 -19.23 -9.35 -9.41
N PHE A 153 -18.55 -9.58 -8.28
CA PHE A 153 -17.30 -8.90 -7.92
C PHE A 153 -16.10 -9.56 -8.61
N THR A 154 -16.05 -9.50 -9.93
CA THR A 154 -15.02 -10.17 -10.73
C THR A 154 -13.62 -9.59 -10.57
N GLU A 155 -13.51 -8.31 -10.20
CA GLU A 155 -12.25 -7.61 -9.95
C GLU A 155 -11.72 -7.78 -8.52
N ALA A 156 -12.50 -8.41 -7.64
CA ALA A 156 -12.10 -8.64 -6.27
C ALA A 156 -10.90 -9.56 -6.18
N THR A 157 -10.00 -9.28 -5.25
CA THR A 157 -8.82 -10.11 -4.99
C THR A 157 -8.92 -10.80 -3.64
N VAL A 158 -8.52 -12.08 -3.61
CA VAL A 158 -8.47 -12.86 -2.38
C VAL A 158 -7.07 -13.40 -2.19
N SER A 159 -6.45 -13.08 -1.07
CA SER A 159 -5.10 -13.48 -0.73
C SER A 159 -5.00 -14.02 0.70
N LEU A 160 -4.09 -14.97 0.92
CA LEU A 160 -3.78 -15.45 2.26
C LEU A 160 -2.81 -14.47 2.94
N SER A 161 -3.00 -14.23 4.23
CA SER A 161 -2.14 -13.37 5.05
C SER A 161 -1.79 -14.06 6.37
N GLY A 162 -0.49 -14.34 6.58
CA GLY A 162 -0.07 -15.18 7.70
C GLY A 162 -0.51 -16.64 7.52
N GLU A 163 -0.73 -17.35 8.63
CA GLU A 163 -1.06 -18.78 8.62
C GLU A 163 -2.58 -19.03 8.58
N ASN A 164 -3.40 -18.13 9.16
CA ASN A 164 -4.82 -18.35 9.41
C ASN A 164 -5.71 -17.17 9.01
N ARG A 165 -5.23 -16.24 8.19
CA ARG A 165 -6.00 -15.07 7.73
C ARG A 165 -6.21 -15.04 6.23
N VAL A 166 -7.39 -14.57 5.81
CA VAL A 166 -7.74 -14.32 4.41
C VAL A 166 -8.08 -12.85 4.26
N THR A 167 -7.41 -12.19 3.33
CA THR A 167 -7.67 -10.81 2.95
C THR A 167 -8.46 -10.78 1.65
N VAL A 168 -9.59 -10.10 1.68
CA VAL A 168 -10.47 -9.85 0.54
C VAL A 168 -10.44 -8.36 0.22
N GLU A 169 -10.16 -8.02 -1.03
CA GLU A 169 -10.19 -6.63 -1.50
C GLU A 169 -11.22 -6.53 -2.62
N ILE A 170 -12.21 -5.65 -2.43
CA ILE A 170 -13.33 -5.44 -3.36
C ILE A 170 -13.31 -3.98 -3.82
N PRO A 171 -12.87 -3.70 -5.06
CA PRO A 171 -12.87 -2.34 -5.60
C PRO A 171 -14.30 -1.81 -5.78
N GLN A 172 -14.45 -0.50 -5.66
CA GLN A 172 -15.67 0.26 -5.97
C GLN A 172 -16.94 -0.16 -5.22
N ILE A 173 -16.84 -0.97 -4.17
CA ILE A 173 -17.98 -1.30 -3.32
C ILE A 173 -18.28 -0.10 -2.40
N THR A 174 -19.53 0.34 -2.37
CA THR A 174 -19.97 1.46 -1.51
C THR A 174 -20.44 0.98 -0.14
N ASN A 175 -21.08 -0.19 -0.09
CA ASN A 175 -21.54 -0.79 1.17
C ASN A 175 -20.92 -2.19 1.36
N PRO A 176 -19.87 -2.31 2.18
CA PRO A 176 -19.19 -3.57 2.40
C PRO A 176 -19.91 -4.52 3.36
N GLU A 177 -20.91 -4.05 4.12
CA GLU A 177 -21.51 -4.83 5.20
C GLU A 177 -22.22 -6.09 4.69
N GLU A 178 -22.90 -5.99 3.56
CA GLU A 178 -23.53 -7.14 2.92
C GLU A 178 -22.49 -8.17 2.45
N ALA A 179 -21.38 -7.71 1.89
CA ALA A 179 -20.27 -8.57 1.49
C ALA A 179 -19.65 -9.25 2.72
N VAL A 180 -19.44 -8.50 3.82
CA VAL A 180 -18.90 -9.04 5.08
C VAL A 180 -19.75 -10.19 5.59
N GLN A 181 -21.07 -9.99 5.68
CA GLN A 181 -21.98 -11.00 6.18
C GLN A 181 -21.99 -12.25 5.32
N THR A 182 -22.06 -12.10 4.00
CA THR A 182 -22.18 -13.22 3.07
C THR A 182 -20.88 -14.02 2.90
N LEU A 183 -19.74 -13.33 2.83
CA LEU A 183 -18.46 -13.99 2.57
C LEU A 183 -17.96 -14.81 3.77
N GLY A 184 -18.26 -14.36 4.99
CA GLY A 184 -17.81 -14.99 6.22
C GLY A 184 -18.63 -16.21 6.64
N THR A 185 -19.80 -16.45 6.05
CA THR A 185 -20.65 -17.59 6.41
C THR A 185 -19.97 -18.91 6.07
N THR A 186 -20.08 -19.90 6.96
CA THR A 186 -19.50 -21.24 6.70
C THR A 186 -20.25 -21.98 5.61
N ALA A 187 -21.52 -21.60 5.35
CA ALA A 187 -22.44 -22.26 4.44
C ALA A 187 -22.50 -23.77 4.68
N GLN A 188 -22.46 -24.15 5.94
CA GLN A 188 -22.51 -25.54 6.36
C GLN A 188 -23.97 -26.07 6.21
N LEU A 189 -24.23 -26.72 5.08
CA LEU A 189 -25.51 -27.41 4.89
C LEU A 189 -25.47 -28.77 5.58
N THR A 190 -26.39 -28.99 6.52
CA THR A 190 -26.52 -30.25 7.25
C THR A 190 -27.97 -30.76 7.20
N PHE A 191 -28.10 -32.08 7.18
CA PHE A 191 -29.40 -32.76 7.26
C PHE A 191 -29.45 -33.52 8.59
N LEU A 192 -30.34 -33.09 9.48
CA LEU A 192 -30.48 -33.62 10.83
C LEU A 192 -31.84 -34.32 11.01
N ASP A 193 -31.90 -35.35 11.81
CA ASP A 193 -33.17 -35.89 12.28
C ASP A 193 -33.66 -35.19 13.55
N ALA A 194 -34.80 -35.57 14.07
CA ALA A 194 -35.42 -34.97 15.26
C ALA A 194 -34.60 -35.20 16.56
N ASP A 195 -33.67 -36.14 16.56
CA ASP A 195 -32.75 -36.38 17.69
C ASP A 195 -31.46 -35.57 17.57
N GLY A 196 -31.32 -34.78 16.48
CA GLY A 196 -30.14 -33.98 16.22
C GLY A 196 -28.99 -34.78 15.61
N LYS A 197 -29.23 -36.01 15.11
CA LYS A 197 -28.20 -36.78 14.41
C LYS A 197 -28.02 -36.26 13.02
N GLU A 198 -26.77 -35.89 12.69
CA GLU A 198 -26.36 -35.51 11.34
C GLU A 198 -26.25 -36.74 10.44
N TRP A 199 -26.92 -36.70 9.29
CA TRP A 199 -26.89 -37.73 8.28
C TRP A 199 -26.11 -37.36 7.04
N LEU A 200 -26.24 -36.11 6.59
CA LEU A 200 -25.52 -35.58 5.43
C LEU A 200 -24.97 -34.20 5.74
N SER A 201 -23.87 -33.87 5.07
CA SER A 201 -23.24 -32.55 5.09
C SER A 201 -23.07 -32.01 3.66
N GLY A 202 -22.60 -30.78 3.54
CA GLY A 202 -22.33 -30.15 2.25
C GLY A 202 -21.37 -30.93 1.34
N SER A 203 -20.47 -31.74 1.89
CA SER A 203 -19.56 -32.61 1.13
C SER A 203 -20.26 -33.77 0.38
N ASP A 204 -21.46 -34.10 0.78
CA ASP A 204 -22.29 -35.15 0.15
C ASP A 204 -23.06 -34.61 -1.05
N ILE A 205 -23.01 -33.31 -1.32
CA ILE A 205 -23.72 -32.61 -2.39
C ILE A 205 -22.81 -32.45 -3.61
N LYS A 206 -23.34 -32.73 -4.79
CA LYS A 206 -22.66 -32.59 -6.06
C LYS A 206 -22.92 -31.21 -6.71
N LYS A 207 -24.19 -30.76 -6.64
CA LYS A 207 -24.63 -29.51 -7.25
C LYS A 207 -25.98 -29.07 -6.66
N ALA A 208 -26.18 -27.76 -6.57
CA ALA A 208 -27.46 -27.16 -6.28
C ALA A 208 -27.89 -26.23 -7.43
N SER A 209 -29.21 -26.18 -7.72
CA SER A 209 -29.77 -25.33 -8.77
C SER A 209 -31.12 -24.74 -8.36
N TYR A 210 -31.32 -23.48 -8.76
CA TYR A 210 -32.60 -22.82 -8.59
C TYR A 210 -33.66 -23.44 -9.52
N GLY A 211 -34.89 -23.61 -9.02
CA GLY A 211 -36.06 -24.05 -9.78
C GLY A 211 -37.30 -23.22 -9.44
N TYR A 212 -38.25 -23.16 -10.39
CA TYR A 212 -39.57 -22.57 -10.18
C TYR A 212 -40.60 -23.48 -10.80
N GLY A 213 -41.66 -23.78 -10.05
CA GLY A 213 -42.74 -24.63 -10.48
C GLY A 213 -43.32 -25.43 -9.32
N ASN A 214 -43.99 -26.53 -9.65
CA ASN A 214 -44.52 -27.47 -8.67
C ASN A 214 -43.50 -28.59 -8.39
N PRO A 215 -42.70 -28.49 -7.34
CA PRO A 215 -41.63 -29.48 -7.08
C PRO A 215 -42.17 -30.83 -6.58
N THR A 216 -43.39 -30.87 -6.08
CA THR A 216 -44.01 -32.09 -5.55
C THR A 216 -45.49 -32.08 -5.93
N ASN A 217 -45.99 -33.19 -6.49
CA ASN A 217 -47.41 -33.34 -6.90
C ASN A 217 -48.36 -32.88 -5.79
N GLY A 218 -49.10 -31.80 -6.04
CA GLY A 218 -50.09 -31.27 -5.14
C GLY A 218 -49.76 -29.96 -4.44
N MET A 219 -48.56 -29.39 -4.65
CA MET A 219 -48.16 -28.03 -4.21
C MET A 219 -48.46 -27.00 -5.30
N SER A 220 -48.64 -25.73 -4.91
CA SER A 220 -48.63 -24.61 -5.85
C SER A 220 -47.23 -24.34 -6.37
N ASP A 221 -47.15 -23.67 -7.54
CA ASP A 221 -45.86 -23.20 -8.08
C ASP A 221 -45.15 -22.31 -7.07
N GLN A 222 -43.92 -22.63 -6.79
CA GLN A 222 -43.07 -21.92 -5.84
C GLN A 222 -41.60 -21.93 -6.28
N HIS A 223 -40.78 -21.06 -5.68
CA HIS A 223 -39.35 -21.09 -5.83
C HIS A 223 -38.77 -22.18 -4.92
N TYR A 224 -37.79 -22.94 -5.43
CA TYR A 224 -37.15 -24.02 -4.68
C TYR A 224 -35.67 -24.16 -5.09
N VAL A 225 -34.91 -24.90 -4.29
CA VAL A 225 -33.53 -25.30 -4.63
C VAL A 225 -33.48 -26.81 -4.80
N GLU A 226 -33.06 -27.26 -5.98
CA GLU A 226 -32.80 -28.66 -6.26
C GLU A 226 -31.37 -28.97 -5.89
N VAL A 227 -31.16 -29.99 -5.05
CA VAL A 227 -29.83 -30.43 -4.59
C VAL A 227 -29.59 -31.82 -5.13
N GLN A 228 -28.50 -31.97 -5.91
CA GLN A 228 -28.05 -33.26 -6.43
C GLN A 228 -26.94 -33.82 -5.53
N PHE A 229 -27.04 -35.10 -5.19
CA PHE A 229 -26.09 -35.76 -4.30
C PHE A 229 -24.94 -36.41 -5.05
N THR A 230 -23.81 -36.62 -4.34
CA THR A 230 -22.76 -37.54 -4.76
C THR A 230 -23.27 -38.98 -4.62
N SER A 231 -22.58 -39.97 -5.22
CA SER A 231 -23.00 -41.38 -5.08
C SER A 231 -22.98 -41.88 -3.62
N GLU A 232 -22.16 -41.26 -2.78
CA GLU A 232 -22.10 -41.53 -1.34
C GLU A 232 -23.22 -40.80 -0.60
N GLY A 233 -23.43 -39.51 -0.96
CA GLY A 233 -24.53 -38.70 -0.43
C GLY A 233 -25.91 -39.31 -0.71
N GLN A 234 -26.13 -39.87 -1.90
CA GLN A 234 -27.36 -40.58 -2.22
C GLN A 234 -27.63 -41.75 -1.26
N LYS A 235 -26.60 -42.58 -0.95
CA LYS A 235 -26.74 -43.69 0.00
C LYS A 235 -27.08 -43.19 1.40
N LYS A 236 -26.36 -42.15 1.88
CA LYS A 236 -26.65 -41.54 3.18
C LYS A 236 -28.05 -40.93 3.23
N PHE A 237 -28.49 -40.30 2.14
CA PHE A 237 -29.84 -39.73 2.03
C PHE A 237 -30.94 -40.82 2.07
N ALA A 238 -30.71 -41.93 1.40
CA ALA A 238 -31.58 -43.08 1.45
C ALA A 238 -31.64 -43.72 2.85
N GLU A 239 -30.54 -43.79 3.57
CA GLU A 239 -30.48 -44.28 4.94
C GLU A 239 -31.20 -43.31 5.90
N ALA A 240 -30.94 -41.99 5.77
CA ALA A 240 -31.58 -40.94 6.55
C ALA A 240 -33.10 -40.96 6.39
N THR A 241 -33.58 -40.92 5.14
CA THR A 241 -35.03 -40.93 4.85
C THR A 241 -35.66 -42.22 5.29
N GLY A 242 -35.02 -43.39 5.14
CA GLY A 242 -35.48 -44.66 5.66
C GLY A 242 -35.58 -44.70 7.19
N SER A 243 -34.61 -44.13 7.90
CA SER A 243 -34.65 -44.08 9.36
C SER A 243 -35.71 -43.12 9.88
N VAL A 244 -35.84 -41.95 9.26
CA VAL A 244 -36.80 -40.91 9.64
C VAL A 244 -38.25 -41.37 9.32
N ALA A 245 -38.50 -41.99 8.17
CA ALA A 245 -39.82 -42.53 7.79
C ALA A 245 -40.29 -43.68 8.71
N ALA A 246 -39.39 -44.40 9.31
CA ALA A 246 -39.75 -45.49 10.25
C ALA A 246 -40.28 -45.01 11.61
N ARG A 247 -40.20 -43.70 11.90
CA ARG A 247 -40.68 -43.09 13.13
C ARG A 247 -42.20 -42.96 13.12
N THR A 248 -42.83 -43.38 14.18
CA THR A 248 -44.30 -43.40 14.34
C THR A 248 -44.82 -42.40 15.36
N ASP A 249 -43.93 -41.64 15.97
CA ASP A 249 -44.21 -40.72 17.07
C ASP A 249 -44.52 -39.28 16.60
N GLY A 250 -44.63 -39.04 15.30
CA GLY A 250 -44.83 -37.71 14.71
C GLY A 250 -43.55 -36.92 14.53
N THR A 251 -42.37 -37.50 14.78
CA THR A 251 -41.05 -36.88 14.59
C THR A 251 -40.40 -37.32 13.27
N ASN A 252 -41.20 -37.70 12.26
CA ASN A 252 -40.74 -38.08 10.93
C ASN A 252 -40.33 -36.86 10.07
N ILE A 253 -39.53 -35.99 10.62
CA ILE A 253 -39.06 -34.72 10.02
C ILE A 253 -37.58 -34.81 9.77
N LEU A 254 -37.14 -34.39 8.57
CA LEU A 254 -35.73 -34.17 8.24
C LEU A 254 -35.47 -32.66 8.23
N TYR A 255 -34.67 -32.16 9.17
CA TYR A 255 -34.32 -30.78 9.25
C TYR A 255 -33.15 -30.49 8.29
N ILE A 256 -33.34 -29.56 7.38
CA ILE A 256 -32.30 -29.03 6.49
C ILE A 256 -31.87 -27.72 7.09
N MET A 257 -30.64 -27.66 7.52
CA MET A 257 -30.07 -26.52 8.22
C MET A 257 -28.88 -25.95 7.45
N MET A 258 -28.71 -24.64 7.52
CA MET A 258 -27.52 -23.95 7.09
C MET A 258 -27.00 -23.06 8.23
N ASP A 259 -25.74 -23.21 8.62
CA ASP A 259 -25.13 -22.49 9.72
C ASP A 259 -26.01 -22.44 11.01
N ASN A 260 -26.54 -23.58 11.40
CA ASN A 260 -27.47 -23.77 12.55
C ASN A 260 -28.84 -23.10 12.41
N GLN A 261 -29.20 -22.56 11.25
CA GLN A 261 -30.57 -22.06 10.98
C GLN A 261 -31.36 -23.09 10.18
N ILE A 262 -32.60 -23.33 10.58
CA ILE A 262 -33.50 -24.22 9.85
C ILE A 262 -33.97 -23.54 8.58
N ILE A 263 -33.58 -24.07 7.41
CA ILE A 263 -34.04 -23.59 6.11
C ILE A 263 -35.36 -24.28 5.70
N SER A 264 -35.44 -25.60 5.94
CA SER A 264 -36.57 -26.41 5.58
C SER A 264 -36.69 -27.60 6.54
N TYR A 265 -37.92 -28.10 6.76
CA TYR A 265 -38.17 -29.22 7.66
C TYR A 265 -39.27 -30.13 7.08
N PRO A 266 -39.02 -30.75 5.90
CA PRO A 266 -39.99 -31.65 5.28
C PRO A 266 -40.25 -32.90 6.13
N SER A 267 -41.53 -33.36 6.17
CA SER A 267 -41.81 -34.66 6.72
C SER A 267 -41.55 -35.76 5.68
N VAL A 268 -40.98 -36.86 6.17
CA VAL A 268 -40.54 -37.99 5.33
C VAL A 268 -41.47 -39.14 5.56
N SER A 269 -42.20 -39.59 4.49
CA SER A 269 -43.21 -40.68 4.61
C SER A 269 -42.66 -42.04 4.17
N GLU A 270 -41.62 -42.07 3.36
CA GLU A 270 -40.99 -43.29 2.84
C GLU A 270 -39.49 -43.09 2.58
N LYS A 271 -38.79 -44.23 2.44
CA LYS A 271 -37.36 -44.19 2.06
C LYS A 271 -37.24 -43.63 0.64
N ILE A 272 -36.41 -42.62 0.46
CA ILE A 272 -36.16 -41.95 -0.82
C ILE A 272 -34.76 -42.34 -1.28
N ASP A 273 -34.67 -43.08 -2.39
CA ASP A 273 -33.40 -43.48 -3.00
C ASP A 273 -33.24 -42.77 -4.36
N ASN A 274 -33.25 -41.43 -4.31
CA ASN A 274 -33.01 -40.57 -5.46
C ASN A 274 -31.66 -39.90 -5.36
N ASP A 275 -31.10 -39.53 -6.50
CA ASP A 275 -29.83 -38.78 -6.63
C ASP A 275 -30.00 -37.27 -6.36
N SER A 276 -31.23 -36.82 -6.13
CA SER A 276 -31.53 -35.42 -5.83
C SER A 276 -32.70 -35.30 -4.82
N CYS A 277 -32.71 -34.16 -4.14
CA CYS A 277 -33.85 -33.70 -3.34
C CYS A 277 -34.14 -32.22 -3.63
N VAL A 278 -35.32 -31.78 -3.16
CA VAL A 278 -35.76 -30.40 -3.34
C VAL A 278 -35.92 -29.76 -1.96
N ILE A 279 -35.27 -28.62 -1.79
CA ILE A 279 -35.42 -27.77 -0.61
C ILE A 279 -36.52 -26.75 -0.92
N THR A 280 -37.63 -26.86 -0.20
CA THR A 280 -38.77 -25.94 -0.30
C THR A 280 -38.85 -25.06 0.92
N GLY A 281 -39.36 -23.85 0.74
CA GLY A 281 -39.56 -22.89 1.83
C GLY A 281 -40.20 -21.62 1.31
N ASN A 282 -40.23 -20.58 2.13
CA ASN A 282 -40.79 -19.29 1.72
C ASN A 282 -39.72 -18.47 0.93
N PHE A 283 -39.25 -19.06 -0.17
CA PHE A 283 -38.21 -18.47 -1.00
C PHE A 283 -38.76 -17.46 -2.01
N THR A 284 -38.04 -16.37 -2.19
CA THR A 284 -38.11 -15.55 -3.40
C THR A 284 -37.17 -16.13 -4.46
N ARG A 285 -37.24 -15.64 -5.71
CA ARG A 285 -36.31 -16.02 -6.75
C ARG A 285 -34.84 -15.76 -6.31
N ASP A 286 -34.63 -14.59 -5.73
CA ASP A 286 -33.28 -14.15 -5.37
C ASP A 286 -32.73 -14.97 -4.20
N SER A 287 -33.54 -15.21 -3.14
CA SER A 287 -33.10 -16.03 -1.99
C SER A 287 -32.87 -17.50 -2.35
N ALA A 288 -33.64 -18.08 -3.24
CA ALA A 288 -33.40 -19.44 -3.71
C ALA A 288 -32.13 -19.53 -4.60
N THR A 289 -31.91 -18.53 -5.42
CA THR A 289 -30.68 -18.45 -6.25
C THR A 289 -29.43 -18.28 -5.38
N GLU A 290 -29.51 -17.42 -4.38
CA GLU A 290 -28.42 -17.20 -3.44
C GLU A 290 -28.10 -18.48 -2.64
N LEU A 291 -29.08 -19.17 -2.14
CA LEU A 291 -28.93 -20.45 -1.45
C LEU A 291 -28.25 -21.50 -2.34
N ALA A 292 -28.69 -21.63 -3.60
CA ALA A 292 -28.07 -22.54 -4.56
C ALA A 292 -26.60 -22.20 -4.82
N ASN A 293 -26.26 -20.90 -4.95
CA ASN A 293 -24.90 -20.44 -5.15
C ASN A 293 -24.04 -20.70 -3.92
N LEU A 294 -24.51 -20.45 -2.71
CA LEU A 294 -23.80 -20.74 -1.45
C LEU A 294 -23.48 -22.24 -1.32
N ILE A 295 -24.42 -23.11 -1.65
CA ILE A 295 -24.22 -24.56 -1.63
C ILE A 295 -23.14 -24.96 -2.67
N ASN A 296 -23.21 -24.41 -3.89
CA ASN A 296 -22.26 -24.71 -4.97
C ASN A 296 -20.84 -24.17 -4.70
N ALA A 297 -20.72 -23.03 -4.03
CA ALA A 297 -19.42 -22.45 -3.66
C ALA A 297 -18.66 -23.32 -2.66
N GLY A 298 -19.38 -24.19 -1.95
CA GLY A 298 -18.78 -25.13 -1.03
C GLY A 298 -18.69 -24.62 0.41
N GLN A 299 -18.40 -25.56 1.30
CA GLN A 299 -18.31 -25.34 2.73
C GLN A 299 -16.91 -24.80 3.11
N ILE A 300 -16.89 -23.83 4.01
CA ILE A 300 -15.66 -23.40 4.67
C ILE A 300 -15.38 -24.33 5.84
N PRO A 301 -14.14 -24.86 5.98
CA PRO A 301 -13.83 -25.90 6.98
C PRO A 301 -13.94 -25.42 8.45
N PHE A 302 -13.89 -24.12 8.69
CA PHE A 302 -14.02 -23.49 10.01
C PHE A 302 -14.66 -22.11 9.90
N SER A 303 -15.20 -21.58 11.00
CA SER A 303 -15.77 -20.24 11.02
C SER A 303 -14.70 -19.18 10.74
N LEU A 304 -15.12 -18.13 10.04
CA LEU A 304 -14.30 -16.97 9.72
C LEU A 304 -14.81 -15.77 10.50
N LYS A 305 -13.97 -15.23 11.35
CA LYS A 305 -14.26 -14.00 12.09
C LYS A 305 -13.66 -12.80 11.35
N GLN A 306 -14.48 -11.80 11.06
CA GLN A 306 -13.97 -10.52 10.60
C GLN A 306 -13.11 -9.89 11.70
N VAL A 307 -11.87 -9.56 11.37
CA VAL A 307 -10.90 -8.93 12.30
C VAL A 307 -10.46 -7.55 11.85
N GLU A 308 -10.63 -7.24 10.56
CA GLU A 308 -10.37 -5.91 10.01
C GLU A 308 -11.34 -5.65 8.87
N LEU A 309 -11.92 -4.46 8.84
CA LEU A 309 -12.64 -3.87 7.72
C LEU A 309 -12.06 -2.47 7.49
N ARG A 310 -11.68 -2.20 6.26
CA ARG A 310 -11.34 -0.85 5.80
C ARG A 310 -12.11 -0.56 4.53
N SER A 311 -12.91 0.47 4.57
CA SER A 311 -13.68 0.94 3.42
C SER A 311 -13.41 2.40 3.17
N VAL A 312 -13.09 2.73 1.94
CA VAL A 312 -12.83 4.09 1.47
C VAL A 312 -13.80 4.42 0.35
N GLY A 313 -14.52 5.51 0.51
CA GLY A 313 -15.45 5.99 -0.51
C GLY A 313 -14.73 6.36 -1.82
N PRO A 314 -15.34 6.11 -2.99
CA PRO A 314 -14.71 6.38 -4.29
C PRO A 314 -14.36 7.85 -4.50
N GLN A 315 -15.16 8.77 -3.95
CA GLN A 315 -14.92 10.21 -4.06
C GLN A 315 -13.64 10.61 -3.33
N LEU A 316 -13.44 10.11 -2.09
CA LEU A 316 -12.23 10.41 -1.32
C LEU A 316 -10.97 9.90 -2.03
N GLY A 317 -11.03 8.72 -2.66
CA GLY A 317 -9.93 8.17 -3.45
C GLY A 317 -9.59 9.02 -4.67
N ALA A 318 -10.60 9.46 -5.44
CA ALA A 318 -10.42 10.31 -6.63
C ALA A 318 -9.83 11.68 -6.26
N ASP A 319 -10.30 12.30 -5.20
CA ASP A 319 -9.78 13.57 -4.68
C ASP A 319 -8.34 13.43 -4.20
N ALA A 320 -8.02 12.33 -3.53
CA ALA A 320 -6.68 12.01 -3.08
C ALA A 320 -5.71 11.87 -4.25
N MET A 321 -6.09 11.16 -5.32
CA MET A 321 -5.30 11.00 -6.54
C MET A 321 -5.05 12.36 -7.21
N SER A 322 -6.11 13.15 -7.44
CA SER A 322 -6.03 14.45 -8.09
C SER A 322 -5.12 15.43 -7.33
N SER A 323 -5.32 15.53 -6.02
CA SER A 323 -4.53 16.40 -5.14
C SER A 323 -3.06 15.98 -5.07
N SER A 324 -2.80 14.67 -4.99
CA SER A 324 -1.44 14.11 -4.96
C SER A 324 -0.67 14.39 -6.25
N LEU A 325 -1.31 14.21 -7.41
CA LEU A 325 -0.70 14.51 -8.70
C LEU A 325 -0.37 15.99 -8.84
N LYS A 326 -1.29 16.89 -8.45
CA LYS A 326 -1.04 18.35 -8.46
C LYS A 326 0.12 18.69 -7.52
N ALA A 327 0.12 18.16 -6.29
CA ALA A 327 1.18 18.39 -5.32
C ALA A 327 2.55 17.90 -5.83
N GLY A 328 2.58 16.69 -6.39
CA GLY A 328 3.78 16.09 -6.97
C GLY A 328 4.35 16.91 -8.12
N LEU A 329 3.50 17.37 -9.05
CA LEU A 329 3.91 18.19 -10.18
C LEU A 329 4.48 19.54 -9.72
N ILE A 330 3.81 20.22 -8.81
CA ILE A 330 4.29 21.51 -8.27
C ILE A 330 5.60 21.31 -7.49
N GLY A 331 5.69 20.28 -6.65
CA GLY A 331 6.91 19.92 -5.93
C GLY A 331 8.08 19.65 -6.89
N LEU A 332 7.83 18.89 -7.96
CA LEU A 332 8.81 18.62 -9.02
C LEU A 332 9.32 19.92 -9.67
N VAL A 333 8.41 20.81 -10.07
CA VAL A 333 8.77 22.10 -10.70
C VAL A 333 9.59 22.96 -9.75
N LEU A 334 9.22 23.02 -8.46
CA LEU A 334 9.98 23.76 -7.44
C LEU A 334 11.39 23.21 -7.28
N VAL A 335 11.55 21.89 -7.22
CA VAL A 335 12.88 21.24 -7.14
C VAL A 335 13.70 21.52 -8.40
N MET A 336 13.11 21.40 -9.59
CA MET A 336 13.81 21.71 -10.85
C MET A 336 14.29 23.16 -10.88
N LEU A 337 13.42 24.11 -10.50
CA LEU A 337 13.76 25.53 -10.44
C LEU A 337 14.89 25.80 -9.43
N PHE A 338 14.79 25.20 -8.24
CA PHE A 338 15.83 25.29 -7.22
C PHE A 338 17.19 24.79 -7.74
N MET A 339 17.21 23.63 -8.40
CA MET A 339 18.42 23.04 -8.96
C MET A 339 19.05 23.93 -10.04
N ILE A 340 18.25 24.50 -10.92
CA ILE A 340 18.76 25.43 -11.97
C ILE A 340 19.37 26.68 -11.33
N ILE A 341 18.71 27.27 -10.32
CA ILE A 341 19.19 28.49 -9.65
C ILE A 341 20.51 28.21 -8.89
N MET A 342 20.58 27.09 -8.17
CA MET A 342 21.74 26.80 -7.32
C MET A 342 22.94 26.25 -8.08
N TYR A 343 22.69 25.40 -9.12
CA TYR A 343 23.76 24.66 -9.80
C TYR A 343 23.94 25.05 -11.27
N ARG A 344 23.08 25.91 -11.86
CA ARG A 344 23.18 26.40 -13.24
C ARG A 344 23.20 25.22 -14.25
N ILE A 345 24.28 25.07 -15.04
CA ILE A 345 24.38 23.99 -16.06
C ILE A 345 24.22 22.58 -15.44
N PRO A 346 24.94 22.20 -14.37
CA PRO A 346 24.65 20.94 -13.69
C PRO A 346 23.19 20.81 -13.24
N GLY A 347 22.54 21.92 -12.82
CA GLY A 347 21.12 21.95 -12.47
C GLY A 347 20.20 21.61 -13.63
N VAL A 348 20.45 22.18 -14.83
CA VAL A 348 19.70 21.84 -16.06
C VAL A 348 19.88 20.36 -16.40
N VAL A 349 21.12 19.84 -16.28
CA VAL A 349 21.39 18.41 -16.52
C VAL A 349 20.68 17.52 -15.53
N SER A 350 20.62 17.92 -14.25
CA SER A 350 19.87 17.14 -13.25
C SER A 350 18.36 17.13 -13.52
N CYS A 351 17.79 18.22 -14.05
CA CYS A 351 16.38 18.24 -14.46
C CYS A 351 16.11 17.24 -15.58
N LEU A 352 16.98 17.18 -16.60
CA LEU A 352 16.87 16.17 -17.66
C LEU A 352 17.03 14.73 -17.14
N ALA A 353 17.96 14.52 -16.22
CA ALA A 353 18.14 13.21 -15.56
C ALA A 353 16.94 12.84 -14.70
N LEU A 354 16.28 13.82 -14.07
CA LEU A 354 15.05 13.62 -13.28
C LEU A 354 13.86 13.25 -14.16
N CYS A 355 13.71 13.87 -15.34
CA CYS A 355 12.70 13.43 -16.32
C CYS A 355 12.94 11.98 -16.76
N PHE A 356 14.20 11.61 -17.00
CA PHE A 356 14.57 10.23 -17.34
C PHE A 356 14.29 9.25 -16.19
N TYR A 357 14.56 9.66 -14.97
CA TYR A 357 14.24 8.93 -13.74
C TYR A 357 12.75 8.61 -13.68
N MET A 358 11.88 9.61 -13.82
CA MET A 358 10.43 9.43 -13.75
C MET A 358 9.90 8.46 -14.82
N VAL A 359 10.45 8.55 -16.04
CA VAL A 359 10.04 7.64 -17.13
C VAL A 359 10.44 6.20 -16.85
N ILE A 360 11.67 5.96 -16.36
CA ILE A 360 12.10 4.59 -16.00
C ILE A 360 11.29 4.07 -14.82
N GLU A 361 11.05 4.89 -13.81
CA GLU A 361 10.28 4.51 -12.63
C GLU A 361 8.87 4.09 -13.02
N ALA A 362 8.18 4.89 -13.85
CA ALA A 362 6.85 4.59 -14.35
C ALA A 362 6.82 3.29 -15.17
N LEU A 363 7.81 3.07 -16.06
CA LEU A 363 7.93 1.83 -16.82
C LEU A 363 8.14 0.60 -15.92
N LEU A 364 8.97 0.73 -14.89
CA LEU A 364 9.20 -0.37 -13.95
C LEU A 364 7.95 -0.68 -13.13
N PHE A 365 7.21 0.34 -12.69
CA PHE A 365 5.95 0.14 -11.97
C PHE A 365 4.91 -0.59 -12.81
N SER A 366 4.78 -0.21 -14.07
CA SER A 366 3.89 -0.90 -15.01
C SER A 366 4.36 -2.33 -15.29
N LEU A 367 5.66 -2.55 -15.51
CA LEU A 367 6.23 -3.88 -15.80
C LEU A 367 6.05 -4.87 -14.65
N ILE A 368 6.21 -4.39 -13.39
CA ILE A 368 6.13 -5.23 -12.17
C ILE A 368 4.68 -5.27 -11.64
N ARG A 369 3.76 -4.47 -12.22
CA ARG A 369 2.37 -4.32 -11.76
C ARG A 369 2.30 -3.91 -10.29
N VAL A 370 2.99 -2.82 -9.95
CA VAL A 370 3.01 -2.31 -8.58
C VAL A 370 1.60 -1.92 -8.15
N ASN A 371 1.21 -2.34 -6.94
CA ASN A 371 -0.01 -1.86 -6.30
C ASN A 371 0.26 -0.47 -5.71
N LEU A 372 -0.31 0.56 -6.32
CA LEU A 372 -0.09 1.97 -5.96
C LEU A 372 -1.13 2.41 -4.93
N SER A 373 -0.70 2.59 -3.70
CA SER A 373 -1.51 3.13 -2.59
C SER A 373 -1.24 4.62 -2.35
N LEU A 374 -2.07 5.29 -1.55
CA LEU A 374 -1.84 6.68 -1.12
C LEU A 374 -0.44 6.89 -0.50
N PRO A 375 0.00 6.10 0.48
CA PRO A 375 1.39 6.15 0.93
C PRO A 375 2.39 5.85 -0.18
N GLY A 376 2.05 4.97 -1.13
CA GLY A 376 2.88 4.67 -2.30
C GLY A 376 3.12 5.89 -3.18
N ILE A 377 2.10 6.70 -3.43
CA ILE A 377 2.25 7.99 -4.14
C ILE A 377 3.15 8.95 -3.36
N ALA A 378 2.95 9.05 -2.05
CA ALA A 378 3.85 9.86 -1.21
C ALA A 378 5.29 9.35 -1.26
N GLY A 379 5.49 8.02 -1.36
CA GLY A 379 6.79 7.39 -1.58
C GLY A 379 7.44 7.80 -2.91
N ILE A 380 6.67 7.85 -4.00
CA ILE A 380 7.14 8.35 -5.30
C ILE A 380 7.56 9.83 -5.18
N ILE A 381 6.72 10.67 -4.61
CA ILE A 381 7.02 12.10 -4.47
C ILE A 381 8.24 12.34 -3.58
N LEU A 382 8.39 11.56 -2.51
CA LEU A 382 9.57 11.58 -1.65
C LEU A 382 10.82 11.12 -2.42
N SER A 383 10.71 10.07 -3.23
CA SER A 383 11.81 9.52 -4.03
C SER A 383 12.31 10.52 -5.08
N ILE A 384 11.43 11.37 -5.64
CA ILE A 384 11.81 12.50 -6.51
C ILE A 384 12.74 13.47 -5.75
N GLY A 385 12.41 13.82 -4.50
CA GLY A 385 13.27 14.65 -3.65
C GLY A 385 14.64 14.03 -3.41
N MET A 386 14.66 12.72 -3.11
CA MET A 386 15.89 11.96 -2.89
C MET A 386 16.70 11.71 -4.16
N ALA A 387 16.07 11.60 -5.33
CA ALA A 387 16.76 11.43 -6.61
C ALA A 387 17.66 12.63 -6.94
N VAL A 388 17.28 13.81 -6.46
CA VAL A 388 18.09 15.03 -6.61
C VAL A 388 19.24 15.09 -5.61
N ASP A 389 19.11 14.46 -4.43
CA ASP A 389 20.14 14.47 -3.39
C ASP A 389 21.48 13.92 -3.88
N ALA A 390 21.47 12.79 -4.61
CA ALA A 390 22.67 12.22 -5.23
C ALA A 390 23.36 13.23 -6.18
N ASN A 391 22.55 13.98 -6.96
CA ASN A 391 23.08 15.01 -7.85
C ASN A 391 23.70 16.19 -7.09
N VAL A 392 23.07 16.62 -6.00
CA VAL A 392 23.61 17.66 -5.10
C VAL A 392 24.98 17.23 -4.56
N ILE A 393 25.09 15.98 -4.11
CA ILE A 393 26.35 15.40 -3.63
C ILE A 393 27.44 15.49 -4.68
N ILE A 394 27.16 15.06 -5.90
CA ILE A 394 28.09 15.08 -7.03
C ILE A 394 28.49 16.52 -7.37
N PHE A 395 27.53 17.43 -7.46
CA PHE A 395 27.79 18.81 -7.90
C PHE A 395 28.62 19.59 -6.89
N GLU A 396 28.39 19.38 -5.58
CA GLU A 396 29.22 19.99 -4.55
C GLU A 396 30.66 19.43 -4.61
N ARG A 397 30.86 18.14 -4.87
CA ARG A 397 32.20 17.56 -5.08
C ARG A 397 32.89 18.10 -6.35
N ILE A 398 32.13 18.27 -7.45
CA ILE A 398 32.66 18.91 -8.67
C ILE A 398 33.13 20.36 -8.39
N LYS A 399 32.32 21.13 -7.63
CA LYS A 399 32.72 22.49 -7.21
C LYS A 399 34.02 22.48 -6.36
N GLU A 400 34.13 21.55 -5.42
CA GLU A 400 35.34 21.38 -4.60
C GLU A 400 36.59 21.07 -5.46
N GLU A 401 36.43 20.16 -6.43
CA GLU A 401 37.56 19.81 -7.33
C GLU A 401 37.96 20.97 -8.25
N MET A 402 36.97 21.76 -8.74
CA MET A 402 37.28 22.98 -9.51
C MET A 402 37.92 24.05 -8.64
N ALA A 403 37.48 24.22 -7.39
CA ALA A 403 38.11 25.15 -6.44
C ALA A 403 39.54 24.74 -6.10
N ALA A 404 39.88 23.45 -6.18
CA ALA A 404 41.25 22.93 -6.06
C ALA A 404 42.10 23.14 -7.34
N GLY A 405 41.57 23.83 -8.37
CA GLY A 405 42.32 24.21 -9.59
C GLY A 405 42.23 23.19 -10.73
N LYS A 406 41.38 22.15 -10.65
CA LYS A 406 41.19 21.21 -11.74
C LYS A 406 40.36 21.80 -12.88
N THR A 407 40.64 21.35 -14.11
CA THR A 407 39.79 21.69 -15.26
C THR A 407 38.41 21.10 -15.09
N VAL A 408 37.36 21.70 -15.67
CA VAL A 408 35.96 21.25 -15.55
C VAL A 408 35.81 19.77 -15.89
N LYS A 409 36.45 19.29 -16.96
CA LYS A 409 36.39 17.87 -17.34
C LYS A 409 36.98 16.94 -16.27
N SER A 410 38.18 17.26 -15.77
CA SER A 410 38.84 16.49 -14.72
C SER A 410 38.11 16.60 -13.37
N ALA A 411 37.48 17.73 -13.09
CA ALA A 411 36.65 17.93 -11.90
C ALA A 411 35.38 17.09 -11.92
N ILE A 412 34.72 16.96 -13.08
CA ILE A 412 33.58 16.08 -13.25
C ILE A 412 33.96 14.63 -12.97
N ASP A 413 34.98 14.08 -13.63
CA ASP A 413 35.42 12.71 -13.45
C ASP A 413 35.87 12.41 -12.02
N SER A 414 36.59 13.32 -11.39
CA SER A 414 37.03 13.20 -9.98
C SER A 414 35.86 13.33 -9.01
N GLY A 415 34.90 14.23 -9.28
CA GLY A 415 33.72 14.47 -8.46
C GLY A 415 32.84 13.23 -8.38
N PHE A 416 32.51 12.62 -9.53
CA PHE A 416 31.74 11.38 -9.58
C PHE A 416 32.44 10.23 -8.85
N LYS A 417 33.74 10.03 -9.08
CA LYS A 417 34.51 8.97 -8.41
C LYS A 417 34.50 9.11 -6.88
N ARG A 418 34.61 10.35 -6.37
CA ARG A 418 34.62 10.60 -4.92
C ARG A 418 33.24 10.58 -4.32
N ALA A 419 32.19 10.99 -5.06
CA ALA A 419 30.81 10.97 -4.60
C ALA A 419 30.23 9.57 -4.55
N PHE A 420 30.71 8.66 -5.40
CA PHE A 420 30.15 7.30 -5.58
C PHE A 420 29.95 6.55 -4.26
N THR A 421 30.99 6.48 -3.43
CA THR A 421 30.90 5.75 -2.15
C THR A 421 29.90 6.37 -1.18
N ALA A 422 29.83 7.68 -1.09
CA ALA A 422 28.89 8.35 -0.21
C ALA A 422 27.44 8.14 -0.68
N ILE A 423 27.19 8.17 -1.98
CA ILE A 423 25.89 7.92 -2.59
C ILE A 423 25.45 6.45 -2.36
N LEU A 424 26.40 5.52 -2.55
CA LEU A 424 26.12 4.10 -2.33
C LEU A 424 25.77 3.83 -0.86
N ASP A 425 26.59 4.33 0.08
CA ASP A 425 26.40 4.13 1.52
C ASP A 425 25.05 4.71 1.98
N SER A 426 24.67 5.87 1.48
CA SER A 426 23.39 6.54 1.74
C SER A 426 22.19 5.74 1.26
N ASN A 427 22.22 5.28 0.02
CA ASN A 427 21.09 4.56 -0.58
C ASN A 427 20.93 3.16 -0.01
N ILE A 428 22.02 2.47 0.36
CA ILE A 428 21.95 1.17 1.05
C ILE A 428 21.20 1.29 2.38
N THR A 429 21.43 2.35 3.16
CA THR A 429 20.71 2.53 4.44
C THR A 429 19.21 2.73 4.22
N THR A 430 18.80 3.46 3.20
CA THR A 430 17.39 3.61 2.83
C THR A 430 16.80 2.29 2.31
N LEU A 431 17.55 1.54 1.48
CA LEU A 431 17.12 0.23 1.00
C LEU A 431 16.99 -0.80 2.13
N ILE A 432 17.80 -0.72 3.20
CA ILE A 432 17.62 -1.55 4.40
C ILE A 432 16.26 -1.25 5.05
N ALA A 433 15.89 0.03 5.20
CA ALA A 433 14.59 0.42 5.74
C ALA A 433 13.44 -0.07 4.86
N CYS A 434 13.54 0.15 3.53
CA CYS A 434 12.55 -0.36 2.56
C CYS A 434 12.44 -1.89 2.61
N GLY A 435 13.55 -2.61 2.72
CA GLY A 435 13.56 -4.07 2.82
C GLY A 435 12.85 -4.56 4.09
N VAL A 436 13.10 -3.95 5.23
CA VAL A 436 12.41 -4.30 6.48
C VAL A 436 10.90 -4.07 6.34
N LEU A 437 10.48 -2.92 5.78
CA LEU A 437 9.06 -2.62 5.54
C LEU A 437 8.42 -3.57 4.51
N PHE A 438 9.17 -3.98 3.49
CA PHE A 438 8.66 -4.88 2.45
C PHE A 438 8.39 -6.29 2.99
N PHE A 439 9.30 -6.83 3.82
CA PHE A 439 9.18 -8.21 4.33
C PHE A 439 8.32 -8.33 5.59
N LEU A 440 8.24 -7.29 6.40
CA LEU A 440 7.53 -7.32 7.70
C LEU A 440 6.34 -6.36 7.77
N GLY A 441 6.18 -5.48 6.78
CA GLY A 441 5.03 -4.58 6.68
C GLY A 441 3.78 -5.28 6.17
N THR A 442 2.64 -4.64 6.35
CA THR A 442 1.34 -5.12 5.90
C THR A 442 0.62 -4.05 5.07
N GLY A 443 -0.27 -4.48 4.19
CA GLY A 443 -1.18 -3.60 3.44
C GLY A 443 -0.48 -2.49 2.67
N THR A 444 -0.93 -1.26 2.85
CA THR A 444 -0.45 -0.05 2.14
C THR A 444 1.02 0.29 2.40
N ILE A 445 1.58 -0.15 3.55
CA ILE A 445 2.98 0.07 3.92
C ILE A 445 3.92 -0.67 2.96
N VAL A 446 3.55 -1.88 2.51
CA VAL A 446 4.33 -2.66 1.54
C VAL A 446 4.37 -1.94 0.19
N GLY A 447 3.23 -1.35 -0.24
CA GLY A 447 3.16 -0.52 -1.44
C GLY A 447 4.12 0.67 -1.37
N PHE A 448 4.11 1.40 -0.26
CA PHE A 448 5.06 2.48 0.00
C PHE A 448 6.54 2.02 -0.05
N ALA A 449 6.87 0.92 0.63
CA ALA A 449 8.24 0.39 0.65
C ALA A 449 8.72 -0.02 -0.74
N THR A 450 7.83 -0.59 -1.55
CA THR A 450 8.10 -1.01 -2.92
C THR A 450 8.38 0.20 -3.82
N THR A 451 7.50 1.20 -3.82
CA THR A 451 7.65 2.40 -4.65
C THR A 451 8.91 3.17 -4.27
N LEU A 452 9.13 3.40 -2.97
CA LEU A 452 10.32 4.07 -2.47
C LEU A 452 11.61 3.30 -2.79
N GLY A 453 11.62 1.97 -2.60
CA GLY A 453 12.79 1.13 -2.86
C GLY A 453 13.19 1.11 -4.33
N ILE A 454 12.23 0.96 -5.24
CA ILE A 454 12.45 1.05 -6.69
C ILE A 454 12.95 2.45 -7.05
N GLY A 455 12.32 3.50 -6.53
CA GLY A 455 12.72 4.89 -6.74
C GLY A 455 14.18 5.14 -6.34
N VAL A 456 14.62 4.64 -5.19
CA VAL A 456 16.02 4.76 -4.73
C VAL A 456 16.99 4.06 -5.68
N ILE A 457 16.67 2.86 -6.15
CA ILE A 457 17.53 2.12 -7.09
C ILE A 457 17.64 2.86 -8.43
N VAL A 458 16.51 3.31 -8.99
CA VAL A 458 16.47 4.05 -10.26
C VAL A 458 17.18 5.39 -10.13
N SER A 459 17.01 6.10 -9.02
CA SER A 459 17.67 7.39 -8.76
C SER A 459 19.19 7.26 -8.71
N MET A 460 19.69 6.21 -8.07
CA MET A 460 21.13 5.93 -8.04
C MET A 460 21.68 5.65 -9.44
N PHE A 461 20.98 4.87 -10.24
CA PHE A 461 21.37 4.60 -11.62
C PHE A 461 21.38 5.88 -12.47
N THR A 462 20.33 6.69 -12.42
CA THR A 462 20.22 7.91 -13.20
C THR A 462 21.26 8.97 -12.78
N ALA A 463 21.49 9.16 -11.50
CA ALA A 463 22.47 10.10 -10.98
C ALA A 463 23.90 9.70 -11.39
N LEU A 464 24.27 8.44 -11.26
CA LEU A 464 25.63 7.98 -11.53
C LEU A 464 25.93 7.79 -13.02
N THR A 465 24.94 7.38 -13.82
CA THR A 465 25.14 7.03 -15.23
C THR A 465 24.70 8.15 -16.16
N ILE A 466 23.43 8.55 -16.07
CA ILE A 466 22.82 9.52 -17.00
C ILE A 466 23.36 10.92 -16.76
N THR A 467 23.39 11.38 -15.51
CA THR A 467 23.92 12.72 -15.17
C THR A 467 25.40 12.82 -15.53
N HIS A 468 26.18 11.77 -15.27
CA HIS A 468 27.61 11.77 -15.65
C HIS A 468 27.80 11.86 -17.16
N PHE A 469 27.07 11.08 -17.92
CA PHE A 469 27.10 11.10 -19.37
C PHE A 469 26.72 12.48 -19.90
N LEU A 470 25.62 13.06 -19.46
CA LEU A 470 25.12 14.37 -19.91
C LEU A 470 26.11 15.49 -19.58
N LEU A 471 26.66 15.52 -18.34
CA LEU A 471 27.64 16.55 -17.95
C LEU A 471 28.92 16.49 -18.79
N ARG A 472 29.42 15.30 -19.10
CA ARG A 472 30.58 15.16 -20.00
C ARG A 472 30.27 15.71 -21.40
N ARG A 473 29.05 15.54 -21.91
CA ARG A 473 28.65 16.08 -23.20
C ARG A 473 28.53 17.62 -23.18
N MET A 474 28.13 18.23 -22.05
CA MET A 474 28.16 19.69 -21.91
C MET A 474 29.54 20.27 -22.05
N VAL A 475 30.58 19.63 -21.52
CA VAL A 475 31.98 20.04 -21.68
C VAL A 475 32.43 19.91 -23.14
N ASP A 476 32.02 18.87 -23.83
CA ASP A 476 32.31 18.63 -25.25
C ASP A 476 31.66 19.71 -26.15
N PHE A 477 30.54 20.33 -25.74
CA PHE A 477 29.93 21.51 -26.36
C PHE A 477 30.64 22.82 -26.10
N HIS A 478 31.90 22.76 -25.60
CA HIS A 478 32.72 23.90 -25.26
C HIS A 478 32.23 24.79 -24.11
N ILE A 479 31.22 24.33 -23.33
CA ILE A 479 30.85 25.02 -22.11
C ILE A 479 31.85 24.66 -21.02
N ARG A 480 32.96 25.40 -20.96
CA ARG A 480 34.10 25.12 -20.07
C ARG A 480 34.30 26.17 -18.98
N ASN A 481 33.41 27.18 -18.93
CA ASN A 481 33.54 28.25 -17.93
C ASN A 481 33.18 27.71 -16.53
N PRO A 482 34.09 27.71 -15.54
CA PRO A 482 33.80 27.21 -14.19
C PRO A 482 32.64 27.94 -13.50
N LYS A 483 32.41 29.21 -13.82
CA LYS A 483 31.27 29.97 -13.29
C LYS A 483 29.93 29.40 -13.76
N ALA A 484 29.82 28.81 -14.97
CA ALA A 484 28.64 28.14 -15.47
C ALA A 484 28.32 26.83 -14.70
N TYR A 485 29.30 26.24 -14.05
CA TYR A 485 29.15 25.06 -13.18
C TYR A 485 28.98 25.42 -11.70
N GLY A 486 28.63 26.69 -11.41
CA GLY A 486 28.29 27.12 -10.07
C GLY A 486 29.51 27.45 -9.18
N LEU A 487 30.72 27.51 -9.74
CA LEU A 487 31.88 27.97 -8.96
C LEU A 487 31.68 29.44 -8.63
N ARG A 488 31.69 29.77 -7.34
CA ARG A 488 31.68 31.15 -6.83
C ARG A 488 33.10 31.51 -6.44
N GLU A 489 33.48 32.77 -6.64
CA GLU A 489 34.77 33.31 -6.17
C GLU A 489 34.82 33.15 -4.64
N ARG A 490 35.97 32.62 -4.16
CA ARG A 490 36.18 32.39 -2.75
C ARG A 490 36.24 33.77 -2.05
N LYS A 491 35.18 34.11 -1.32
CA LYS A 491 35.25 35.23 -0.38
C LYS A 491 36.09 34.78 0.81
N GLU A 492 36.86 35.73 1.38
CA GLU A 492 37.69 35.50 2.59
C GLU A 492 36.96 34.65 3.64
N GLU A 493 37.68 33.77 4.33
CA GLU A 493 37.15 32.87 5.35
C GLU A 493 36.40 33.69 6.42
N LYS A 494 35.09 33.73 6.36
CA LYS A 494 34.29 34.30 7.45
C LYS A 494 34.54 33.48 8.71
N LYS A 495 34.71 34.13 9.85
CA LYS A 495 34.70 33.46 11.15
C LYS A 495 33.36 32.72 11.27
N HIS A 496 33.40 31.40 11.23
CA HIS A 496 32.23 30.54 11.39
C HIS A 496 31.84 30.46 12.86
N PHE A 497 30.53 30.30 13.10
CA PHE A 497 30.02 30.08 14.45
C PHE A 497 30.54 28.73 14.99
N PRO A 498 31.11 28.66 16.20
CA PRO A 498 31.74 27.45 16.73
C PRO A 498 30.67 26.47 17.25
N ILE A 499 30.26 25.51 16.42
CA ILE A 499 29.20 24.52 16.71
C ILE A 499 29.65 23.53 17.78
N LEU A 500 30.83 22.93 17.63
CA LEU A 500 31.33 21.93 18.59
C LEU A 500 31.72 22.55 19.96
N LYS A 501 32.11 23.80 19.98
CA LYS A 501 32.34 24.52 21.25
C LYS A 501 31.03 24.69 22.03
N ASN A 502 29.94 24.93 21.29
CA ASN A 502 28.58 25.13 21.86
C ASN A 502 27.74 23.84 21.88
N PHE A 503 28.37 22.68 21.74
CA PHE A 503 27.70 21.38 21.70
C PHE A 503 26.76 21.13 22.88
N LYS A 504 27.09 21.60 24.09
CA LYS A 504 26.23 21.45 25.27
C LYS A 504 24.91 22.22 25.14
N ILE A 505 24.94 23.39 24.47
CA ILE A 505 23.73 24.21 24.24
C ILE A 505 22.81 23.49 23.25
N PHE A 506 23.36 23.01 22.13
CA PHE A 506 22.59 22.26 21.13
C PHE A 506 22.04 20.95 21.67
N SER A 507 22.84 20.25 22.51
CA SER A 507 22.37 19.06 23.20
C SER A 507 21.25 19.38 24.21
N GLY A 508 21.32 20.53 24.90
CA GLY A 508 20.26 21.00 25.78
C GLY A 508 18.94 21.29 25.03
N ILE A 509 19.01 21.97 23.87
CA ILE A 509 17.86 22.20 23.00
C ILE A 509 17.27 20.84 22.55
N SER A 510 18.11 19.92 22.13
CA SER A 510 17.67 18.58 21.73
C SER A 510 17.00 17.81 22.85
N VAL A 511 17.52 17.90 24.08
CA VAL A 511 16.85 17.29 25.25
C VAL A 511 15.45 17.87 25.47
N VAL A 512 15.29 19.17 25.33
CA VAL A 512 13.97 19.82 25.44
C VAL A 512 13.02 19.32 24.35
N LEU A 513 13.50 19.16 23.11
CA LEU A 513 12.68 18.67 22.00
C LEU A 513 12.24 17.22 22.18
N ILE A 514 13.05 16.36 22.79
CA ILE A 514 12.73 14.93 22.94
C ILE A 514 12.03 14.58 24.27
N VAL A 515 12.00 15.52 25.23
CA VAL A 515 11.57 15.19 26.59
C VAL A 515 10.11 14.71 26.64
N THR A 516 9.22 15.32 25.87
CA THR A 516 7.81 14.97 25.85
C THR A 516 7.58 13.57 25.32
N GLY A 517 8.21 13.22 24.19
CA GLY A 517 8.13 11.86 23.62
C GLY A 517 8.78 10.82 24.50
N LEU A 518 9.91 11.16 25.16
CA LEU A 518 10.56 10.26 26.10
C LEU A 518 9.70 10.00 27.33
N VAL A 519 9.06 11.05 27.89
CA VAL A 519 8.14 10.92 29.04
C VAL A 519 6.93 10.07 28.63
N ALA A 520 6.36 10.29 27.44
CA ALA A 520 5.26 9.49 26.94
C ALA A 520 5.61 8.00 26.84
N LEU A 521 6.80 7.66 26.31
CA LEU A 521 7.27 6.27 26.25
C LEU A 521 7.54 5.65 27.63
N ILE A 522 8.07 6.43 28.59
CA ILE A 522 8.31 5.95 29.95
C ILE A 522 7.00 5.68 30.69
N LEU A 523 5.95 6.47 30.44
CA LEU A 523 4.65 6.33 31.11
C LEU A 523 3.79 5.19 30.53
N LEU A 524 4.05 4.77 29.28
CA LEU A 524 3.29 3.74 28.59
C LEU A 524 3.20 2.41 29.37
N PRO A 525 4.32 1.82 29.91
CA PRO A 525 4.28 0.59 30.70
C PRO A 525 3.51 0.72 32.02
N PHE A 526 3.29 1.95 32.51
CA PHE A 526 2.53 2.22 33.75
C PHE A 526 1.04 2.44 33.49
N GLY A 527 0.55 2.12 32.28
CA GLY A 527 -0.86 2.25 31.90
C GLY A 527 -1.30 3.69 31.62
N LYS A 528 -0.36 4.66 31.58
CA LYS A 528 -0.66 6.06 31.21
C LYS A 528 -0.25 6.31 29.76
N ASN A 529 -1.21 6.22 28.86
CA ASN A 529 -0.98 6.51 27.44
C ASN A 529 -1.21 8.01 27.18
N LEU A 530 -0.16 8.70 26.72
CA LEU A 530 -0.21 10.11 26.30
C LEU A 530 -0.37 10.25 24.77
N PHE A 531 -0.28 9.12 24.04
CA PHE A 531 -0.46 9.11 22.60
C PHE A 531 -1.94 9.05 22.25
N ASN A 532 -2.35 9.77 21.25
CA ASN A 532 -3.63 9.59 20.60
C ASN A 532 -3.48 8.40 19.63
N LEU A 533 -3.86 7.20 20.06
CA LEU A 533 -3.78 6.01 19.20
C LEU A 533 -4.98 6.00 18.26
N SER A 534 -4.73 5.76 16.97
CA SER A 534 -5.80 5.46 16.01
C SER A 534 -6.34 4.04 16.25
N ILE A 535 -7.44 3.71 15.57
CA ILE A 535 -8.02 2.37 15.61
C ILE A 535 -7.04 1.28 15.14
N ASP A 536 -6.06 1.63 14.30
CA ASP A 536 -5.01 0.70 13.86
C ASP A 536 -4.23 0.09 15.03
N PHE A 537 -4.01 0.85 16.08
CA PHE A 537 -3.26 0.40 17.25
C PHE A 537 -4.14 0.15 18.47
N ALA A 538 -5.21 0.94 18.66
CA ALA A 538 -6.10 0.76 19.79
C ALA A 538 -7.13 -0.35 19.56
N GLY A 539 -7.44 -0.65 18.31
CA GLY A 539 -8.66 -1.34 17.93
C GLY A 539 -9.87 -0.41 18.02
N GLY A 540 -10.97 -0.78 17.40
CA GLY A 540 -12.20 0.00 17.41
C GLY A 540 -12.77 0.25 16.02
N THR A 541 -13.91 0.95 16.00
CA THR A 541 -14.60 1.37 14.78
C THR A 541 -14.43 2.86 14.56
N GLU A 542 -14.21 3.25 13.31
CA GLU A 542 -14.12 4.64 12.84
C GLU A 542 -15.00 4.80 11.61
N MET A 543 -15.94 5.74 11.66
CA MET A 543 -16.84 6.05 10.55
C MET A 543 -16.78 7.54 10.26
N GLU A 544 -16.74 7.91 8.98
CA GLU A 544 -16.67 9.31 8.54
C GLU A 544 -17.70 9.56 7.45
N PHE A 545 -18.49 10.62 7.63
CA PHE A 545 -19.57 11.01 6.73
C PHE A 545 -19.42 12.47 6.35
N ASN A 546 -19.65 12.77 5.06
CA ASN A 546 -19.75 14.15 4.60
C ASN A 546 -21.15 14.66 4.87
N MET A 547 -21.25 15.72 5.67
CA MET A 547 -22.53 16.30 6.07
C MET A 547 -23.01 17.42 5.14
N HIS A 548 -22.19 17.82 4.13
CA HIS A 548 -22.43 18.98 3.25
C HIS A 548 -22.70 20.31 3.97
N THR A 549 -22.53 20.32 5.26
CA THR A 549 -22.72 21.49 6.14
C THR A 549 -21.68 21.46 7.25
N ALA A 550 -21.28 22.64 7.74
CA ALA A 550 -20.31 22.71 8.81
C ALA A 550 -20.81 22.00 10.08
N VAL A 551 -20.06 21.03 10.56
CA VAL A 551 -20.38 20.20 11.74
C VAL A 551 -20.17 21.05 13.01
N THR A 552 -21.27 21.50 13.59
CA THR A 552 -21.30 22.24 14.85
C THR A 552 -21.27 21.30 16.04
N GLN A 553 -21.06 21.85 17.25
CA GLN A 553 -21.06 21.04 18.47
C GLN A 553 -22.44 20.41 18.78
N ASP A 554 -23.53 21.04 18.32
CA ASP A 554 -24.89 20.50 18.45
C ASP A 554 -25.04 19.24 17.56
N ILE A 555 -24.55 19.31 16.31
CA ILE A 555 -24.54 18.15 15.39
C ILE A 555 -23.68 17.02 15.97
N GLN A 556 -22.50 17.32 16.52
CA GLN A 556 -21.64 16.30 17.15
C GLN A 556 -22.38 15.58 18.31
N THR A 557 -23.13 16.31 19.10
CA THR A 557 -23.91 15.74 20.21
C THR A 557 -25.05 14.87 19.67
N GLU A 558 -25.80 15.37 18.69
CA GLU A 558 -26.88 14.65 18.03
C GLU A 558 -26.41 13.34 17.38
N VAL A 559 -25.26 13.39 16.69
CA VAL A 559 -24.63 12.20 16.09
C VAL A 559 -24.16 11.21 17.17
N SER A 560 -23.65 11.69 18.30
CA SER A 560 -23.26 10.84 19.43
C SER A 560 -24.47 10.10 20.02
N ASP A 561 -25.59 10.81 20.19
CA ASP A 561 -26.84 10.23 20.67
C ASP A 561 -27.43 9.22 19.68
N LEU A 562 -27.40 9.55 18.38
CA LEU A 562 -27.81 8.64 17.29
C LEU A 562 -26.98 7.35 17.29
N PHE A 563 -25.65 7.50 17.43
CA PHE A 563 -24.74 6.36 17.49
C PHE A 563 -25.07 5.44 18.69
N LYS A 564 -25.26 6.04 19.87
CA LYS A 564 -25.66 5.31 21.08
C LYS A 564 -27.00 4.60 20.93
N ASP A 565 -27.97 5.25 20.30
CA ASP A 565 -29.30 4.70 20.04
C ASP A 565 -29.28 3.56 19.00
N ALA A 566 -28.30 3.58 18.07
CA ALA A 566 -28.14 2.54 17.08
C ALA A 566 -27.39 1.31 17.61
N THR A 567 -26.38 1.52 18.46
CA THR A 567 -25.41 0.47 18.86
C THR A 567 -25.54 0.03 20.32
N GLY A 568 -26.16 0.86 21.16
CA GLY A 568 -26.17 0.68 22.62
C GLY A 568 -24.84 1.00 23.30
N VAL A 569 -23.82 1.45 22.55
CA VAL A 569 -22.47 1.78 23.01
C VAL A 569 -22.23 3.28 22.88
N ASP A 570 -21.53 3.88 23.84
CA ASP A 570 -21.14 5.29 23.73
C ASP A 570 -20.02 5.48 22.71
N ALA A 571 -20.13 6.49 21.83
CA ALA A 571 -19.04 6.91 20.98
C ALA A 571 -17.86 7.41 21.84
N SER A 572 -16.64 6.94 21.56
CA SER A 572 -15.44 7.42 22.26
C SER A 572 -15.13 8.86 21.91
N SER A 573 -15.40 9.27 20.68
CA SER A 573 -15.34 10.67 20.24
C SER A 573 -16.17 10.87 18.99
N VAL A 574 -16.78 12.07 18.88
CA VAL A 574 -17.40 12.59 17.65
C VAL A 574 -16.75 13.94 17.39
N THR A 575 -16.10 14.09 16.24
CA THR A 575 -15.35 15.31 15.90
C THR A 575 -15.62 15.73 14.47
N SER A 576 -15.45 17.01 14.17
CA SER A 576 -15.45 17.50 12.79
C SER A 576 -14.11 17.24 12.12
N SER A 577 -14.11 16.95 10.83
CA SER A 577 -12.93 16.76 9.98
C SER A 577 -13.16 17.38 8.60
N GLY A 578 -12.21 17.22 7.71
CA GLY A 578 -12.31 17.70 6.33
C GLY A 578 -12.05 19.20 6.15
N ASP A 579 -12.03 19.61 4.89
CA ASP A 579 -11.89 21.02 4.53
C ASP A 579 -13.24 21.73 4.79
N GLY A 580 -13.24 22.80 5.61
CA GLY A 580 -14.47 23.49 6.01
C GLY A 580 -15.19 22.90 7.24
N ASN A 581 -14.67 21.80 7.84
CA ASN A 581 -15.31 21.04 8.91
C ASN A 581 -16.70 20.50 8.52
N GLU A 582 -16.85 20.05 7.28
CA GLU A 582 -18.11 19.52 6.74
C GLU A 582 -18.26 18.01 6.97
N ASP A 583 -17.19 17.33 7.41
CA ASP A 583 -17.21 15.91 7.69
C ASP A 583 -17.35 15.64 9.18
N VAL A 584 -18.11 14.61 9.54
CA VAL A 584 -18.24 14.11 10.92
C VAL A 584 -17.50 12.80 11.06
N LEU A 585 -16.59 12.71 12.02
CA LEU A 585 -15.80 11.53 12.34
C LEU A 585 -16.23 10.94 13.67
N ILE A 586 -16.73 9.72 13.66
CA ILE A 586 -17.20 8.95 14.81
C ILE A 586 -16.16 7.88 15.12
N ARG A 587 -15.72 7.78 16.38
CA ARG A 587 -14.87 6.67 16.87
C ARG A 587 -15.51 6.00 18.06
N SER A 588 -15.41 4.68 18.10
CA SER A 588 -15.90 3.86 19.20
C SER A 588 -15.01 2.63 19.44
N THR A 589 -15.31 1.86 20.47
CA THR A 589 -14.85 0.47 20.54
C THR A 589 -15.38 -0.32 19.35
N SER A 590 -14.73 -1.42 18.98
CA SER A 590 -15.19 -2.25 17.85
C SER A 590 -16.63 -2.69 18.09
N ILE A 591 -17.48 -2.49 17.08
CA ILE A 591 -18.88 -2.86 17.01
C ILE A 591 -19.08 -3.86 15.88
N ASP A 592 -20.12 -4.68 15.96
CA ASP A 592 -20.40 -5.69 14.94
C ASP A 592 -20.95 -5.07 13.63
N SER A 593 -21.04 -5.92 12.60
CA SER A 593 -21.49 -5.52 11.27
C SER A 593 -22.94 -5.03 11.25
N GLU A 594 -23.83 -5.63 12.07
CA GLU A 594 -25.23 -5.23 12.17
C GLU A 594 -25.37 -3.83 12.81
N GLN A 595 -24.60 -3.59 13.87
CA GLN A 595 -24.56 -2.29 14.53
C GLN A 595 -24.03 -1.19 13.60
N ARG A 596 -22.95 -1.49 12.83
CA ARG A 596 -22.42 -0.54 11.84
C ARG A 596 -23.45 -0.23 10.76
N ALA A 597 -24.10 -1.26 10.21
CA ALA A 597 -25.19 -1.08 9.23
C ALA A 597 -26.34 -0.22 9.79
N ALA A 598 -26.71 -0.42 11.05
CA ALA A 598 -27.75 0.37 11.71
C ALA A 598 -27.34 1.85 11.87
N VAL A 599 -26.07 2.14 12.19
CA VAL A 599 -25.55 3.52 12.26
C VAL A 599 -25.61 4.16 10.87
N ILE A 600 -25.11 3.49 9.85
CA ILE A 600 -25.12 3.97 8.47
C ILE A 600 -26.57 4.30 8.04
N ASP A 601 -27.49 3.37 8.19
CA ASP A 601 -28.88 3.55 7.79
C ASP A 601 -29.54 4.76 8.50
N LYS A 602 -29.29 4.91 9.80
CA LYS A 602 -29.80 6.06 10.57
C LYS A 602 -29.17 7.39 10.13
N MET A 603 -27.84 7.42 9.88
CA MET A 603 -27.14 8.62 9.41
C MET A 603 -27.68 9.06 8.05
N LEU A 604 -27.77 8.14 7.09
CA LEU A 604 -28.25 8.43 5.74
C LEU A 604 -29.70 8.96 5.77
N LYS A 605 -30.57 8.36 6.60
CA LYS A 605 -31.97 8.79 6.72
C LYS A 605 -32.15 10.13 7.44
N GLN A 606 -31.46 10.34 8.57
CA GLN A 606 -31.65 11.53 9.39
C GLN A 606 -31.12 12.79 8.72
N TYR A 607 -29.96 12.68 8.07
CA TYR A 607 -29.30 13.81 7.41
C TYR A 607 -29.52 13.85 5.90
N SER A 608 -30.33 12.92 5.34
CA SER A 608 -30.61 12.81 3.90
C SER A 608 -29.34 12.67 3.05
N LEU A 609 -28.39 11.86 3.54
CA LEU A 609 -27.13 11.59 2.88
C LEU A 609 -27.29 10.46 1.86
N ALA A 610 -26.42 10.44 0.84
CA ALA A 610 -26.31 9.36 -0.12
C ALA A 610 -25.22 8.36 0.33
N ASP A 611 -25.21 7.15 -0.23
CA ASP A 611 -24.13 6.18 0.03
C ASP A 611 -22.74 6.71 -0.33
N THR A 612 -22.67 7.62 -1.30
CA THR A 612 -21.42 8.30 -1.69
C THR A 612 -20.86 9.25 -0.64
N ASP A 613 -21.68 9.66 0.33
CA ASP A 613 -21.28 10.57 1.42
C ASP A 613 -20.62 9.80 2.58
N ILE A 614 -20.60 8.46 2.51
CA ILE A 614 -19.81 7.62 3.41
C ILE A 614 -18.35 7.70 2.93
N LEU A 615 -17.54 8.48 3.64
CA LEU A 615 -16.13 8.68 3.30
C LEU A 615 -15.27 7.51 3.77
N ASN A 616 -15.47 7.06 5.02
CA ASN A 616 -14.73 5.95 5.62
C ASN A 616 -15.66 5.11 6.51
N ASN A 617 -15.45 3.79 6.47
CA ASN A 617 -16.06 2.84 7.41
C ASN A 617 -15.01 1.78 7.74
N ASN A 618 -14.34 1.97 8.86
CA ASN A 618 -13.20 1.16 9.26
C ASN A 618 -13.49 0.49 10.61
N ASP A 619 -13.17 -0.79 10.72
CA ASP A 619 -13.21 -1.54 11.97
C ASP A 619 -11.96 -2.40 12.10
N VAL A 620 -11.32 -2.35 13.26
CA VAL A 620 -10.10 -3.09 13.55
C VAL A 620 -10.25 -3.77 14.91
N SER A 621 -10.10 -5.07 14.95
CA SER A 621 -10.13 -5.81 16.21
C SER A 621 -8.90 -5.48 17.08
N ALA A 622 -9.05 -5.58 18.39
CA ALA A 622 -7.96 -5.35 19.34
C ALA A 622 -6.77 -6.32 19.13
N SER A 623 -7.02 -7.54 18.61
CA SER A 623 -5.97 -8.50 18.28
C SER A 623 -5.09 -7.99 17.15
N VAL A 624 -5.68 -7.50 16.05
CA VAL A 624 -4.96 -6.92 14.93
C VAL A 624 -4.18 -5.67 15.37
N GLY A 625 -4.80 -4.79 16.20
CA GLY A 625 -4.13 -3.62 16.74
C GLY A 625 -2.86 -3.98 17.54
N SER A 626 -2.93 -5.01 18.38
CA SER A 626 -1.76 -5.48 19.14
C SER A 626 -0.67 -6.10 18.26
N ASP A 627 -1.05 -6.84 17.21
CA ASP A 627 -0.13 -7.40 16.23
C ASP A 627 0.60 -6.30 15.45
N LEU A 628 -0.11 -5.25 15.04
CA LEU A 628 0.48 -4.09 14.38
C LEU A 628 1.46 -3.33 15.29
N GLN A 629 1.11 -3.12 16.56
CA GLN A 629 2.03 -2.51 17.54
C GLN A 629 3.32 -3.34 17.69
N ARG A 630 3.18 -4.66 17.85
CA ARG A 630 4.32 -5.58 17.98
C ARG A 630 5.19 -5.55 16.72
N SER A 631 4.58 -5.62 15.55
CA SER A 631 5.28 -5.56 14.26
C SER A 631 6.03 -4.24 14.08
N ALA A 632 5.40 -3.10 14.42
CA ALA A 632 6.02 -1.78 14.39
C ALA A 632 7.31 -1.72 15.24
N PHE A 633 7.24 -2.26 16.45
CA PHE A 633 8.37 -2.30 17.37
C PHE A 633 9.50 -3.20 16.85
N ILE A 634 9.18 -4.40 16.36
CA ILE A 634 10.15 -5.35 15.79
C ILE A 634 10.81 -4.74 14.54
N CYS A 635 10.03 -4.16 13.63
CA CYS A 635 10.55 -3.51 12.41
C CYS A 635 11.54 -2.39 12.77
N SER A 636 11.19 -1.54 13.73
CA SER A 636 12.04 -0.42 14.15
C SER A 636 13.36 -0.90 14.75
N ILE A 637 13.33 -1.88 15.65
CA ILE A 637 14.54 -2.45 16.25
C ILE A 637 15.40 -3.14 15.18
N LEU A 638 14.80 -3.95 14.33
CA LEU A 638 15.53 -4.67 13.28
C LEU A 638 16.19 -3.72 12.30
N ALA A 639 15.50 -2.67 11.86
CA ALA A 639 16.06 -1.66 10.97
C ALA A 639 17.25 -0.95 11.63
N ILE A 640 17.12 -0.50 12.87
CA ILE A 640 18.20 0.15 13.64
C ILE A 640 19.40 -0.80 13.79
N LEU A 641 19.14 -2.08 14.09
CA LEU A 641 20.20 -3.09 14.24
C LEU A 641 20.94 -3.34 12.93
N LEU A 642 20.21 -3.55 11.82
CA LEU A 642 20.80 -3.76 10.50
C LEU A 642 21.62 -2.54 10.05
N MET A 643 21.11 -1.32 10.29
CA MET A 643 21.83 -0.09 10.02
C MET A 643 23.09 0.03 10.87
N LEU A 644 23.02 -0.32 12.18
CA LEU A 644 24.20 -0.32 13.05
C LEU A 644 25.27 -1.30 12.56
N VAL A 645 24.86 -2.50 12.16
CA VAL A 645 25.77 -3.51 11.59
C VAL A 645 26.44 -2.94 10.34
N TYR A 646 25.64 -2.41 9.38
CA TYR A 646 26.16 -1.83 8.16
C TYR A 646 27.18 -0.71 8.42
N ILE A 647 26.83 0.26 9.30
CA ILE A 647 27.69 1.39 9.61
C ILE A 647 28.96 0.95 10.34
N THR A 648 28.89 -0.05 11.21
CA THR A 648 30.06 -0.57 11.95
C THR A 648 31.05 -1.21 10.99
N PHE A 649 30.59 -1.93 9.97
CA PHE A 649 31.45 -2.48 8.91
C PHE A 649 32.05 -1.38 8.03
N ARG A 650 31.30 -0.35 7.76
CA ARG A 650 31.68 0.71 6.83
C ARG A 650 32.53 1.82 7.46
N PHE A 651 32.27 2.12 8.73
CA PHE A 651 32.88 3.18 9.53
C PHE A 651 33.45 2.64 10.85
N GLU A 652 33.90 3.53 11.74
CA GLU A 652 34.33 3.15 13.10
C GLU A 652 33.10 2.93 14.00
N LEU A 653 33.15 1.97 14.91
CA LEU A 653 32.08 1.72 15.90
C LEU A 653 31.65 2.97 16.65
N THR A 654 32.61 3.89 16.96
CA THR A 654 32.32 5.13 17.66
C THR A 654 31.47 6.11 16.86
N SER A 655 31.62 6.15 15.53
CA SER A 655 30.75 6.92 14.65
C SER A 655 29.40 6.25 14.45
N GLY A 656 29.38 4.90 14.39
CA GLY A 656 28.14 4.13 14.34
C GLY A 656 27.24 4.40 15.56
N LEU A 657 27.81 4.35 16.76
CA LEU A 657 27.09 4.69 17.99
C LEU A 657 26.57 6.13 18.00
N ALA A 658 27.36 7.07 17.48
CA ALA A 658 26.92 8.47 17.37
C ALA A 658 25.74 8.61 16.40
N ALA A 659 25.78 7.90 15.26
CA ALA A 659 24.68 7.86 14.30
C ALA A 659 23.38 7.31 14.94
N ILE A 660 23.48 6.18 15.65
CA ILE A 660 22.30 5.61 16.32
C ILE A 660 21.72 6.57 17.36
N CYS A 661 22.55 7.24 18.14
CA CYS A 661 22.04 8.28 19.06
C CYS A 661 21.28 9.39 18.33
N CYS A 662 21.75 9.81 17.13
CA CYS A 662 21.02 10.78 16.31
C CYS A 662 19.70 10.21 15.78
N LEU A 663 19.67 8.96 15.32
CA LEU A 663 18.45 8.31 14.86
C LEU A 663 17.39 8.19 15.96
N VAL A 664 17.81 7.76 17.16
CA VAL A 664 16.91 7.69 18.33
C VAL A 664 16.39 9.09 18.71
N HIS A 665 17.28 10.10 18.67
CA HIS A 665 16.87 11.50 18.87
C HIS A 665 15.81 11.91 17.87
N ASP A 666 16.00 11.66 16.57
CA ASP A 666 15.07 12.10 15.52
C ASP A 666 13.70 11.42 15.65
N LEU A 667 13.69 10.13 15.97
CA LEU A 667 12.45 9.40 16.27
C LEU A 667 11.74 9.94 17.52
N LEU A 668 12.48 10.28 18.59
CA LEU A 668 11.91 10.88 19.79
C LEU A 668 11.36 12.29 19.55
N VAL A 669 11.97 13.08 18.66
CA VAL A 669 11.41 14.37 18.23
C VAL A 669 10.09 14.16 17.49
N MET A 670 10.02 13.19 16.58
CA MET A 670 8.76 12.85 15.90
C MET A 670 7.68 12.47 16.92
N LEU A 671 7.98 11.57 17.84
CA LEU A 671 7.04 11.14 18.89
C LEU A 671 6.62 12.32 19.80
N SER A 672 7.55 13.24 20.11
CA SER A 672 7.21 14.45 20.88
C SER A 672 6.19 15.33 20.18
N VAL A 673 6.32 15.49 18.86
CA VAL A 673 5.36 16.26 18.06
C VAL A 673 3.99 15.59 18.05
N TYR A 674 3.93 14.26 17.92
CA TYR A 674 2.68 13.50 17.98
C TYR A 674 1.94 13.70 19.31
N VAL A 675 2.68 13.62 20.44
CA VAL A 675 2.08 13.83 21.76
C VAL A 675 1.64 15.30 21.96
N LEU A 676 2.44 16.26 21.52
CA LEU A 676 2.14 17.68 21.71
C LEU A 676 0.95 18.15 20.88
N LEU A 677 0.85 17.68 19.63
CA LEU A 677 -0.22 18.06 18.70
C LEU A 677 -1.40 17.09 18.73
N GLN A 678 -1.35 16.03 19.56
CA GLN A 678 -2.38 14.98 19.65
C GLN A 678 -2.74 14.38 18.30
N ILE A 679 -1.74 14.22 17.41
CA ILE A 679 -1.92 13.61 16.10
C ILE A 679 -2.23 12.13 16.29
N PRO A 680 -3.24 11.57 15.61
CA PRO A 680 -3.50 10.14 15.66
C PRO A 680 -2.28 9.33 15.22
N LEU A 681 -1.84 8.40 16.06
CA LEU A 681 -0.75 7.49 15.76
C LEU A 681 -1.34 6.27 15.05
N ASP A 682 -1.10 6.15 13.77
CA ASP A 682 -1.60 5.11 12.87
C ASP A 682 -0.48 4.24 12.29
N SER A 683 -0.84 3.26 11.48
CA SER A 683 0.12 2.38 10.80
C SER A 683 1.07 3.13 9.85
N ASN A 684 0.65 4.26 9.29
CA ASN A 684 1.48 5.09 8.41
C ASN A 684 2.68 5.70 9.13
N PHE A 685 2.56 5.94 10.45
CA PHE A 685 3.68 6.40 11.26
C PHE A 685 4.88 5.43 11.20
N ILE A 686 4.63 4.12 11.10
CA ILE A 686 5.71 3.11 11.01
C ILE A 686 6.53 3.34 9.73
N ALA A 687 5.83 3.52 8.61
CA ALA A 687 6.47 3.78 7.32
C ALA A 687 7.26 5.10 7.33
N ALA A 688 6.67 6.16 7.89
CA ALA A 688 7.33 7.45 8.06
C ALA A 688 8.58 7.34 8.96
N ALA A 689 8.47 6.69 10.12
CA ALA A 689 9.57 6.52 11.07
C ALA A 689 10.75 5.76 10.46
N LEU A 690 10.51 4.60 9.81
CA LEU A 690 11.56 3.82 9.17
C LEU A 690 12.21 4.57 8.00
N THR A 691 11.42 5.32 7.25
CA THR A 691 11.94 6.16 6.16
C THR A 691 12.87 7.24 6.69
N ILE A 692 12.47 7.91 7.78
CA ILE A 692 13.32 8.92 8.40
C ILE A 692 14.59 8.31 9.00
N LEU A 693 14.53 7.11 9.58
CA LEU A 693 15.74 6.41 10.01
C LEU A 693 16.73 6.23 8.83
N GLY A 694 16.24 5.85 7.64
CA GLY A 694 17.07 5.73 6.44
C GLY A 694 17.58 7.08 5.91
N TYR A 695 16.73 8.11 5.91
CA TYR A 695 17.10 9.43 5.40
C TYR A 695 18.00 10.22 6.35
N SER A 696 17.71 10.25 7.64
CA SER A 696 18.49 10.99 8.64
C SER A 696 19.94 10.49 8.74
N ILE A 697 20.10 9.15 8.65
CA ILE A 697 21.44 8.57 8.70
C ILE A 697 22.30 9.01 7.50
N ASN A 698 21.69 9.24 6.32
CA ASN A 698 22.37 9.76 5.15
C ASN A 698 23.06 11.10 5.44
N ALA A 699 22.34 12.05 6.05
CA ALA A 699 22.90 13.34 6.42
C ALA A 699 24.11 13.20 7.38
N SER A 700 24.02 12.28 8.35
CA SER A 700 25.11 11.99 9.30
C SER A 700 26.32 11.33 8.64
N ILE A 701 26.10 10.36 7.73
CA ILE A 701 27.16 9.69 6.95
C ILE A 701 28.01 10.70 6.15
N ILE A 702 27.35 11.67 5.53
CA ILE A 702 28.01 12.73 4.76
C ILE A 702 28.99 13.52 5.64
N VAL A 703 28.58 13.89 6.84
CA VAL A 703 29.43 14.60 7.80
C VAL A 703 30.59 13.71 8.26
N PHE A 704 30.29 12.44 8.59
CA PHE A 704 31.30 11.48 9.05
C PHE A 704 32.34 11.16 7.97
N ASP A 705 31.93 11.00 6.72
CA ASP A 705 32.85 10.79 5.61
C ASP A 705 33.80 11.99 5.45
N ARG A 706 33.30 13.22 5.58
CA ARG A 706 34.12 14.43 5.53
C ARG A 706 35.09 14.55 6.72
N VAL A 707 34.61 14.25 7.94
CA VAL A 707 35.48 14.21 9.13
C VAL A 707 36.61 13.18 8.94
N ARG A 708 36.28 11.99 8.41
CA ARG A 708 37.26 10.92 8.14
C ARG A 708 38.27 11.33 7.07
N GLU A 709 37.85 12.00 6.00
CA GLU A 709 38.70 12.54 4.95
C GLU A 709 39.69 13.55 5.54
N ASN A 710 39.19 14.51 6.34
CA ASN A 710 40.00 15.53 6.99
C ASN A 710 40.96 14.95 8.05
N LEU A 711 40.54 13.92 8.81
CA LEU A 711 41.41 13.22 9.78
C LEU A 711 42.62 12.53 9.13
N ARG A 712 42.44 12.03 7.90
CA ARG A 712 43.55 11.41 7.13
C ARG A 712 44.60 12.44 6.68
N THR A 713 44.15 13.66 6.38
CA THR A 713 45.01 14.73 5.84
C THR A 713 45.65 15.55 6.96
N ALA A 714 44.89 15.93 7.99
CA ALA A 714 45.34 16.81 9.08
C ALA A 714 45.60 16.03 10.38
N ARG A 715 46.54 15.07 10.37
CA ARG A 715 46.80 14.14 11.49
C ARG A 715 47.24 14.81 12.80
N LYS A 716 47.72 16.04 12.77
CA LYS A 716 48.28 16.75 13.97
C LYS A 716 47.24 17.67 14.63
N GLU A 717 46.09 17.95 13.97
CA GLU A 717 45.06 18.83 14.51
C GLU A 717 44.14 18.09 15.52
N PRO A 718 43.66 18.79 16.56
CA PRO A 718 42.67 18.25 17.47
C PRO A 718 41.39 17.84 16.73
N PHE A 719 40.70 16.76 17.20
CA PHE A 719 39.46 16.27 16.60
C PHE A 719 38.37 17.35 16.51
N GLU A 720 38.28 18.21 17.52
CA GLU A 720 37.32 19.30 17.60
C GLU A 720 37.50 20.32 16.47
N VAL A 721 38.74 20.64 16.13
CA VAL A 721 39.06 21.59 15.01
C VAL A 721 38.70 20.94 13.67
N ILE A 722 39.08 19.68 13.50
CA ILE A 722 38.78 18.91 12.28
C ILE A 722 37.30 18.75 12.12
N GLY A 723 36.56 18.39 13.19
CA GLY A 723 35.14 18.23 13.18
C GLY A 723 34.39 19.52 12.82
N GLU A 724 34.76 20.64 13.45
CA GLU A 724 34.20 21.96 13.16
C GLU A 724 34.36 22.32 11.67
N LYS A 725 35.57 22.16 11.13
CA LYS A 725 35.85 22.41 9.72
C LYS A 725 35.04 21.53 8.79
N SER A 726 34.87 20.25 9.18
CA SER A 726 34.10 19.28 8.39
C SER A 726 32.60 19.61 8.36
N ILE A 727 32.00 20.00 9.49
CA ILE A 727 30.61 20.44 9.57
C ILE A 727 30.36 21.61 8.61
N TRP A 728 31.18 22.63 8.65
CA TRP A 728 31.04 23.82 7.78
C TRP A 728 31.25 23.50 6.29
N GLN A 729 32.12 22.54 5.97
CA GLN A 729 32.32 22.08 4.60
C GLN A 729 31.10 21.32 4.03
N THR A 730 30.32 20.66 4.88
CA THR A 730 29.14 19.88 4.49
C THR A 730 27.83 20.63 4.68
N MET A 731 27.81 21.74 5.42
CA MET A 731 26.62 22.51 5.78
C MET A 731 25.75 22.89 4.58
N GLY A 732 26.35 23.50 3.55
CA GLY A 732 25.62 23.95 2.36
C GLY A 732 24.96 22.78 1.63
N ARG A 733 25.60 21.63 1.61
CA ARG A 733 25.08 20.41 1.03
C ARG A 733 23.90 19.87 1.85
N THR A 734 24.04 19.73 3.16
CA THR A 734 22.97 19.26 4.04
C THR A 734 21.72 20.16 3.95
N ILE A 735 21.91 21.49 3.91
CA ILE A 735 20.80 22.42 3.74
C ILE A 735 20.11 22.23 2.38
N ASN A 736 20.89 22.12 1.29
CA ASN A 736 20.31 21.99 -0.05
C ASN A 736 19.54 20.67 -0.21
N THR A 737 20.06 19.55 0.31
CA THR A 737 19.37 18.25 0.26
C THR A 737 18.11 18.24 1.11
N THR A 738 18.16 18.81 2.32
CA THR A 738 16.97 18.96 3.17
C THR A 738 15.89 19.81 2.48
N LEU A 739 16.29 20.93 1.85
CA LEU A 739 15.34 21.81 1.15
C LEU A 739 14.70 21.15 -0.07
N THR A 740 15.47 20.39 -0.89
CA THR A 740 14.89 19.70 -2.05
C THR A 740 13.83 18.68 -1.64
N THR A 741 14.08 17.93 -0.58
CA THR A 741 13.11 16.97 -0.05
C THR A 741 11.92 17.66 0.62
N LEU A 742 12.14 18.77 1.32
CA LEU A 742 11.05 19.56 1.90
C LEU A 742 10.17 20.22 0.85
N PHE A 743 10.68 20.58 -0.33
CA PHE A 743 9.85 21.13 -1.40
C PHE A 743 8.88 20.08 -1.95
N THR A 744 9.31 18.83 -2.12
CA THR A 744 8.43 17.77 -2.61
C THR A 744 7.40 17.38 -1.56
N ILE A 745 7.83 16.97 -0.38
CA ILE A 745 6.92 16.47 0.66
C ILE A 745 6.06 17.59 1.27
N GLY A 746 6.60 18.83 1.36
CA GLY A 746 5.88 19.99 1.83
C GLY A 746 4.70 20.37 0.93
N MET A 747 4.83 20.20 -0.40
CA MET A 747 3.72 20.43 -1.31
C MET A 747 2.63 19.36 -1.14
N VAL A 748 3.00 18.12 -0.84
CA VAL A 748 2.01 17.07 -0.51
C VAL A 748 1.28 17.40 0.80
N TYR A 749 1.98 17.94 1.79
CA TYR A 749 1.35 18.40 3.03
C TYR A 749 0.38 19.56 2.82
N ILE A 750 0.74 20.53 1.96
CA ILE A 750 -0.09 21.74 1.73
C ILE A 750 -1.32 21.43 0.89
N LEU A 751 -1.18 20.64 -0.17
CA LEU A 751 -2.20 20.41 -1.19
C LEU A 751 -2.89 19.03 -1.07
N GLY A 752 -2.36 18.12 -0.26
CA GLY A 752 -2.89 16.78 -0.11
C GLY A 752 -4.12 16.72 0.77
N VAL A 753 -4.87 15.63 0.62
CA VAL A 753 -6.02 15.29 1.47
C VAL A 753 -5.58 14.99 2.92
N PRO A 754 -6.51 15.01 3.90
CA PRO A 754 -6.20 14.79 5.32
C PRO A 754 -5.35 13.56 5.60
N SER A 755 -5.63 12.43 4.98
CA SER A 755 -4.87 11.18 5.14
C SER A 755 -3.39 11.32 4.71
N LEU A 756 -3.12 12.08 3.63
CA LEU A 756 -1.76 12.40 3.20
C LEU A 756 -1.07 13.40 4.11
N LYS A 757 -1.80 14.36 4.67
CA LYS A 757 -1.26 15.32 5.66
C LYS A 757 -0.79 14.59 6.92
N GLN A 758 -1.56 13.60 7.40
CA GLN A 758 -1.19 12.77 8.55
C GLN A 758 0.10 11.95 8.28
N PHE A 759 0.27 11.43 7.06
CA PHE A 759 1.48 10.70 6.67
C PHE A 759 2.70 11.62 6.45
N THR A 760 2.50 12.78 5.83
CA THR A 760 3.62 13.66 5.42
C THR A 760 4.16 14.54 6.54
N LEU A 761 3.34 14.89 7.52
CA LEU A 761 3.77 15.70 8.66
C LEU A 761 4.91 15.06 9.47
N PRO A 762 4.83 13.78 9.89
CA PRO A 762 5.95 13.11 10.55
C PRO A 762 7.20 13.06 9.68
N LEU A 763 7.07 12.89 8.36
CA LEU A 763 8.21 12.94 7.45
C LEU A 763 8.89 14.32 7.47
N ILE A 764 8.12 15.42 7.41
CA ILE A 764 8.65 16.78 7.49
C ILE A 764 9.39 16.99 8.80
N VAL A 765 8.77 16.63 9.92
CA VAL A 765 9.38 16.75 11.27
C VAL A 765 10.67 15.94 11.34
N GLY A 766 10.65 14.69 10.86
CA GLY A 766 11.80 13.81 10.87
C GLY A 766 12.95 14.30 9.96
N ILE A 767 12.65 14.84 8.77
CA ILE A 767 13.65 15.43 7.86
C ILE A 767 14.32 16.66 8.52
N LEU A 768 13.56 17.52 9.17
CA LEU A 768 14.09 18.66 9.91
C LEU A 768 14.92 18.23 11.12
N ALA A 769 14.44 17.25 11.90
CA ALA A 769 15.17 16.69 13.02
C ALA A 769 16.50 16.04 12.58
N GLY A 770 16.51 15.27 11.47
CA GLY A 770 17.69 14.65 10.90
C GLY A 770 18.71 15.68 10.37
N GLY A 771 18.23 16.76 9.74
CA GLY A 771 19.06 17.89 9.36
C GLY A 771 19.73 18.56 10.58
N TRP A 772 18.97 18.77 11.64
CA TRP A 772 19.47 19.30 12.91
C TRP A 772 20.49 18.36 13.56
N SER A 773 20.14 17.11 13.79
CA SER A 773 20.96 16.13 14.50
C SER A 773 22.27 15.85 13.78
N SER A 774 22.25 15.77 12.44
CA SER A 774 23.46 15.53 11.63
C SER A 774 24.49 16.66 11.74
N VAL A 775 24.05 17.91 11.82
CA VAL A 775 24.93 19.08 11.88
C VAL A 775 25.31 19.41 13.32
N MET A 776 24.35 19.45 14.25
CA MET A 776 24.57 19.97 15.60
C MET A 776 25.02 18.91 16.60
N LEU A 777 24.62 17.63 16.40
CA LEU A 777 24.84 16.57 17.39
C LEU A 777 25.85 15.51 16.94
N SER A 778 25.80 15.05 15.69
CA SER A 778 26.48 13.83 15.24
C SER A 778 27.99 13.83 15.51
N THR A 779 28.69 14.89 15.09
CA THR A 779 30.14 15.02 15.26
C THR A 779 30.55 15.20 16.73
N GLY A 780 29.74 15.91 17.51
CA GLY A 780 29.95 16.08 18.96
C GLY A 780 29.85 14.77 19.73
N LEU A 781 28.82 13.98 19.42
CA LEU A 781 28.62 12.64 19.97
C LEU A 781 29.76 11.68 19.57
N TRP A 782 30.18 11.73 18.30
CA TRP A 782 31.34 10.94 17.87
C TRP A 782 32.62 11.29 18.65
N GLY A 783 32.91 12.58 18.85
CA GLY A 783 34.04 13.04 19.67
C GLY A 783 33.93 12.54 21.13
N PHE A 784 32.74 12.57 21.71
CA PHE A 784 32.49 12.05 23.05
C PHE A 784 32.74 10.54 23.15
N PHE A 785 32.19 9.72 22.26
CA PHE A 785 32.41 8.27 22.24
C PHE A 785 33.89 7.93 21.99
N ARG A 786 34.56 8.63 21.07
CA ARG A 786 35.96 8.42 20.77
C ARG A 786 36.87 8.69 21.99
N LYS A 787 36.60 9.74 22.77
CA LYS A 787 37.31 10.02 24.03
C LYS A 787 37.08 8.95 25.07
N LYS A 788 35.83 8.47 25.22
CA LYS A 788 35.44 7.46 26.22
C LYS A 788 36.06 6.10 25.91
N PHE A 789 36.06 5.64 24.66
CA PHE A 789 36.68 4.38 24.25
C PHE A 789 38.22 4.41 24.24
N ARG A 790 38.82 5.54 23.94
CA ARG A 790 40.31 5.71 24.04
C ARG A 790 40.80 5.66 25.49
N ARG A 791 40.05 6.15 26.46
CA ARG A 791 40.35 6.02 27.88
C ARG A 791 40.33 4.57 28.36
N ARG A 792 39.40 3.75 27.90
CA ARG A 792 39.33 2.33 28.24
C ARG A 792 40.45 1.47 27.65
N ARG A 793 41.06 1.85 26.55
CA ARG A 793 42.25 1.14 25.99
C ARG A 793 43.59 1.48 26.66
N LYS A 794 43.61 2.48 27.53
CA LYS A 794 44.83 2.87 28.27
C LYS A 794 44.82 2.35 29.73
N ILE A 795 43.75 1.71 30.18
CA ILE A 795 43.64 0.94 31.42
C ILE A 795 43.68 -0.58 31.08
#